data_36da6499aa4e41d2a1cbd659b124beed
#
_entry.id   36da6499aa4e41d2a1cbd659b124beed
#
_cell.length_a   1.000
_cell.length_b   1.000
_cell.length_c   1.000
_cell.angle_alpha   90.00
_cell.angle_beta   90.00
_cell.angle_gamma   90.00
#
_symmetry.space_group_name_H-M   'P 1'
#
loop_
_entity.id
_entity.type
_entity.pdbx_description
1 polymer ?
#
loop_
_entity_poly.entity_id
_entity_poly.type
_entity_poly.pdbx_seq_one_letter_code
_entity_poly.pdbx_strand_id
1 'polypeptide(L)'
;MKARSCPRLLPLFVIAASISTVNLTVPAVAATSQYWNFASTGGGGIWGTGPGDKNWNLTAEAAAGNTTWPDTGNDIAVFQDTFGGTVTVFDPVLTNGLSQTGAAYTLDAGTITLVPDSAAAAPFVHVQSGTLTLNTTIAGTHGLLKTGSGTLLLAHANTFTGPTTISAGTLDLTGTLTSPTVAILAGAALRDSAGGLDATTALSNAGTLTNAAPETIATYVSNGGSLTGTGLLTATTATLNDGSAVFATLAATTLTSNGLVAISGTASANAINIASGSLTNTGTLGDSGTALNLTSGATLVGSGTQRYNLLTTAGPGTGTWQGNLTNPTTVAPGGVGATGSLAVTGHFTNAPTATLKLDLGAGVRDLITVANTATFGGTLDLNQLSPIAPFVPVQIVAAGAYAGNFTTLTENLDAAVWFNPATGTVMTLALPPATGDALWGATANQTAVWTSLYDDVIDPGVTNVTALPGGGYNLTSGLADSGNPDLCNALVASFKPGGLNPEVLDRLSPEVYAGFQDYAVHATRSHQRAALDARTLGFIQPPRCSRSGGGKDALPARAAANPWEYFAAVDYFDVETDNSPNRADYGISGFGLIAGARTAISDSVRVGGYVAADNGSVDGTLIDGDASGWSLGLFAKALVHAATHTLITGGLSYGSYTFDGTRGSLIASDGGWARAGAGFRGVASDALEFSVAASSLVYQTERFRLIPAIGLRYVCGDRDGFAEATGAPASPVALAVGGDAYHSALAELSLRAEADLTAGITAHGMVGFSKGINDDPAVLTARFATGSRPLRATATGLDEDAVFLGLGATWRIRHNVGLGVNWRADFRSDADMENTLGLSTSIQF
;
A
#
# COMPACT_ATOMS: atom_id res chain seq x y z
N MET A 1 10.52 15.31 -29.87
CA MET A 1 9.44 15.94 -30.68
C MET A 1 8.16 15.94 -29.86
N LYS A 2 7.55 17.13 -29.76
CA LYS A 2 6.25 17.49 -29.16
C LYS A 2 6.13 17.41 -27.62
N ALA A 3 6.45 18.52 -27.02
CA ALA A 3 5.99 18.96 -25.72
C ALA A 3 4.46 19.05 -25.67
N ARG A 4 3.86 18.62 -24.57
CA ARG A 4 2.51 19.02 -24.14
C ARG A 4 2.59 19.70 -22.79
N SER A 5 2.01 20.89 -22.79
CA SER A 5 1.95 21.92 -21.80
C SER A 5 1.28 21.52 -20.49
N CYS A 6 1.94 21.93 -19.41
CA CYS A 6 1.40 22.04 -18.04
C CYS A 6 0.40 23.21 -17.93
N PRO A 7 -0.70 23.12 -17.21
CA PRO A 7 -1.51 24.30 -16.88
C PRO A 7 -0.88 25.05 -15.72
N ARG A 8 -0.82 26.36 -15.90
CA ARG A 8 -0.31 27.34 -14.96
C ARG A 8 -1.17 27.38 -13.68
N LEU A 9 -0.54 27.17 -12.52
CA LEU A 9 -1.05 27.63 -11.23
C LEU A 9 -0.95 29.16 -11.18
N LEU A 10 -2.06 29.82 -10.91
CA LEU A 10 -2.09 31.26 -10.55
C LEU A 10 -1.34 31.44 -9.23
N PRO A 11 -0.46 32.44 -9.13
CA PRO A 11 0.09 32.82 -7.85
C PRO A 11 -0.95 33.63 -7.06
N LEU A 12 -1.18 33.24 -5.83
CA LEU A 12 -1.90 34.01 -4.82
C LEU A 12 -1.10 35.27 -4.54
N PHE A 13 -1.64 36.40 -4.92
CA PHE A 13 -1.04 37.70 -4.61
C PHE A 13 -1.17 37.97 -3.10
N VAL A 14 -0.08 37.84 -2.38
CA VAL A 14 0.08 38.49 -1.07
C VAL A 14 0.28 39.98 -1.34
N ILE A 15 -0.74 40.78 -1.06
CA ILE A 15 -0.59 42.24 -1.03
C ILE A 15 0.13 42.59 0.27
N ALA A 16 1.45 42.60 0.23
CA ALA A 16 2.24 43.35 1.18
C ALA A 16 2.12 44.81 0.79
N ALA A 17 1.35 45.61 1.53
CA ALA A 17 1.31 47.04 1.38
C ALA A 17 2.66 47.63 1.82
N SER A 18 3.59 47.75 0.89
CA SER A 18 4.77 48.61 1.05
C SER A 18 4.30 50.04 0.97
N ILE A 19 4.33 50.75 2.09
CA ILE A 19 4.16 52.20 2.12
C ILE A 19 5.40 52.82 1.48
N SER A 20 5.33 53.09 0.19
CA SER A 20 6.28 53.95 -0.49
C SER A 20 5.96 55.40 -0.15
N THR A 21 6.84 56.09 0.56
CA THR A 21 6.79 57.53 0.70
C THR A 21 7.05 58.16 -0.67
N VAL A 22 5.99 58.50 -1.38
CA VAL A 22 6.07 59.35 -2.56
C VAL A 22 6.01 60.77 -2.08
N ASN A 23 7.16 61.44 -2.07
CA ASN A 23 7.22 62.92 -1.92
C ASN A 23 6.71 63.56 -3.23
N LEU A 24 5.42 63.82 -3.30
CA LEU A 24 4.87 64.77 -4.29
C LEU A 24 4.71 66.13 -3.62
N THR A 25 5.64 67.06 -3.92
CA THR A 25 5.47 68.48 -3.60
C THR A 25 4.45 69.08 -4.54
N VAL A 26 3.17 69.03 -4.18
CA VAL A 26 2.16 69.94 -4.70
C VAL A 26 2.18 71.16 -3.74
N PRO A 27 2.14 72.42 -4.18
CA PRO A 27 2.03 73.53 -3.27
C PRO A 27 0.66 73.44 -2.58
N ALA A 28 0.64 72.88 -1.40
CA ALA A 28 -0.53 72.90 -0.55
C ALA A 28 -0.78 74.33 -0.12
N VAL A 29 -1.98 74.77 -0.33
CA VAL A 29 -2.45 75.93 0.42
C VAL A 29 -2.43 75.51 1.86
N ALA A 30 -1.50 76.01 2.66
CA ALA A 30 -1.32 75.56 4.04
C ALA A 30 -2.63 75.84 4.79
N ALA A 31 -3.12 74.73 5.47
CA ALA A 31 -4.28 74.86 6.33
C ALA A 31 -4.02 75.97 7.39
N THR A 32 -4.97 76.82 7.57
CA THR A 32 -4.89 77.90 8.49
C THR A 32 -5.34 77.54 9.89
N SER A 33 -4.51 77.69 10.91
CA SER A 33 -4.91 77.39 12.29
C SER A 33 -5.82 78.49 12.82
N GLN A 34 -6.97 78.18 13.28
CA GLN A 34 -7.92 79.03 13.96
C GLN A 34 -7.96 78.62 15.46
N TYR A 35 -7.64 79.59 16.32
CA TYR A 35 -7.51 79.34 17.76
C TYR A 35 -8.81 79.68 18.46
N TRP A 36 -9.32 78.70 19.28
CA TRP A 36 -10.46 78.95 20.09
C TRP A 36 -10.12 79.93 21.20
N ASN A 37 -10.87 81.00 21.24
CA ASN A 37 -10.56 82.17 22.15
C ASN A 37 -11.88 82.76 22.74
N PHE A 38 -12.67 81.94 23.42
CA PHE A 38 -13.87 82.41 24.10
C PHE A 38 -13.46 83.24 25.35
N ALA A 39 -13.98 84.47 25.46
CA ALA A 39 -13.74 85.33 26.56
C ALA A 39 -12.26 85.61 26.95
N SER A 40 -11.32 85.51 25.95
CA SER A 40 -9.86 85.72 26.05
C SER A 40 -9.12 84.74 26.98
N THR A 41 -9.77 83.77 27.51
CA THR A 41 -9.17 82.74 28.41
C THR A 41 -9.47 81.33 28.10
N GLY A 42 -10.18 81.04 27.01
CA GLY A 42 -10.72 79.73 26.64
C GLY A 42 -12.02 79.44 27.42
N GLY A 43 -12.35 78.10 27.57
CA GLY A 43 -13.58 77.74 28.27
C GLY A 43 -14.69 77.26 27.31
N GLY A 44 -15.90 77.14 27.80
CA GLY A 44 -17.08 76.75 27.03
C GLY A 44 -17.63 77.90 26.18
N GLY A 45 -18.35 77.62 25.13
CA GLY A 45 -18.96 78.58 24.21
C GLY A 45 -19.68 77.92 23.06
N ILE A 46 -20.09 78.80 22.07
CA ILE A 46 -20.77 78.31 20.85
C ILE A 46 -19.79 78.33 19.68
N TRP A 47 -19.73 77.24 18.97
CA TRP A 47 -19.08 77.11 17.64
C TRP A 47 -20.13 77.13 16.55
N GLY A 48 -20.30 78.29 15.95
CA GLY A 48 -21.21 78.42 14.82
C GLY A 48 -20.53 79.18 13.67
N THR A 49 -21.23 79.27 12.53
CA THR A 49 -20.74 79.99 11.33
C THR A 49 -21.42 81.37 11.16
N GLY A 50 -22.33 81.71 12.07
CA GLY A 50 -23.07 82.97 12.03
C GLY A 50 -22.26 84.18 12.42
N PRO A 51 -22.61 85.43 11.93
CA PRO A 51 -21.84 86.58 12.17
C PRO A 51 -21.78 87.04 13.64
N GLY A 52 -22.56 86.40 14.54
CA GLY A 52 -22.52 86.61 15.98
C GLY A 52 -21.54 85.71 16.75
N ASP A 53 -21.07 84.61 16.12
CA ASP A 53 -20.27 83.54 16.71
C ASP A 53 -18.76 83.81 16.55
N LYS A 54 -18.30 84.83 17.10
CA LYS A 54 -16.89 85.37 16.96
C LYS A 54 -16.02 84.80 18.09
N ASN A 55 -15.70 83.54 18.05
CA ASN A 55 -14.92 82.93 19.11
C ASN A 55 -13.55 82.45 18.61
N TRP A 56 -13.17 82.76 17.35
CA TRP A 56 -11.97 82.24 16.73
C TRP A 56 -10.99 83.35 16.46
N ASN A 57 -9.68 83.08 16.49
CA ASN A 57 -8.61 83.99 16.18
C ASN A 57 -7.50 83.35 15.35
N LEU A 58 -6.83 84.12 14.52
CA LEU A 58 -5.68 83.73 13.69
C LEU A 58 -4.39 83.54 14.46
N THR A 59 -4.35 84.00 15.67
CA THR A 59 -3.17 83.96 16.54
C THR A 59 -3.53 83.46 17.94
N ALA A 60 -2.63 82.70 18.56
CA ALA A 60 -2.82 82.12 19.85
C ALA A 60 -3.03 83.05 21.04
N GLU A 61 -2.61 84.31 20.94
CA GLU A 61 -2.58 85.21 22.06
C GLU A 61 -3.38 86.53 21.84
N ALA A 62 -4.27 86.60 20.89
CA ALA A 62 -4.99 87.78 20.60
C ALA A 62 -6.12 88.10 21.59
N ALA A 63 -5.96 89.16 22.36
CA ALA A 63 -6.93 89.71 23.32
C ALA A 63 -8.10 90.45 22.66
N ALA A 64 -8.09 90.75 21.37
CA ALA A 64 -9.15 91.41 20.67
C ALA A 64 -9.14 91.13 19.16
N GLY A 65 -10.34 91.00 18.59
CA GLY A 65 -10.48 90.75 17.15
C GLY A 65 -10.88 89.42 16.75
N ASN A 66 -11.68 88.66 17.61
CA ASN A 66 -12.21 87.35 17.29
C ASN A 66 -13.03 87.39 15.99
N THR A 67 -12.88 86.35 15.20
CA THR A 67 -13.55 86.18 13.90
C THR A 67 -14.54 85.07 14.02
N THR A 68 -15.47 85.02 13.08
CA THR A 68 -16.32 83.87 12.85
C THR A 68 -15.51 82.73 12.23
N TRP A 69 -15.94 81.47 12.46
CA TRP A 69 -15.38 80.30 11.76
C TRP A 69 -15.50 80.49 10.25
N PRO A 70 -14.37 80.30 9.49
CA PRO A 70 -14.42 80.60 8.04
C PRO A 70 -15.22 79.57 7.24
N ASP A 71 -15.39 78.41 7.78
CA ASP A 71 -16.13 77.25 7.20
C ASP A 71 -15.69 76.90 5.75
N THR A 72 -14.44 77.02 5.46
CA THR A 72 -13.85 76.77 4.12
C THR A 72 -13.40 75.31 3.95
N GLY A 73 -13.33 74.56 5.04
CA GLY A 73 -12.78 73.21 5.11
C GLY A 73 -11.23 73.15 5.12
N ASN A 74 -10.56 74.24 4.95
CA ASN A 74 -9.09 74.33 5.01
C ASN A 74 -8.57 74.72 6.39
N ASP A 75 -9.45 74.99 7.35
CA ASP A 75 -9.06 75.52 8.66
C ASP A 75 -8.95 74.38 9.69
N ILE A 76 -7.95 74.55 10.57
CA ILE A 76 -7.72 73.65 11.73
C ILE A 76 -8.27 74.33 12.97
N ALA A 77 -9.17 73.72 13.70
CA ALA A 77 -9.70 74.20 14.95
C ALA A 77 -8.72 73.88 16.11
N VAL A 78 -8.13 74.87 16.73
CA VAL A 78 -7.11 74.72 17.79
C VAL A 78 -7.67 75.09 19.15
N PHE A 79 -7.70 74.15 20.11
CA PHE A 79 -8.11 74.37 21.49
C PHE A 79 -6.86 74.25 22.39
N GLN A 80 -6.29 75.36 22.77
CA GLN A 80 -4.97 75.42 23.44
C GLN A 80 -4.96 76.01 24.87
N ASP A 81 -6.05 76.57 25.31
CA ASP A 81 -6.10 77.29 26.57
C ASP A 81 -5.95 76.40 27.81
N THR A 82 -5.56 77.05 28.92
CA THR A 82 -5.40 76.35 30.21
C THR A 82 -6.71 76.06 30.89
N PHE A 83 -7.81 76.61 30.45
CA PHE A 83 -9.17 76.32 30.92
C PHE A 83 -9.95 75.54 29.86
N GLY A 84 -10.20 74.33 30.12
CA GLY A 84 -11.10 73.50 29.25
C GLY A 84 -12.59 73.92 29.43
N GLY A 85 -13.45 73.30 28.63
CA GLY A 85 -14.87 73.64 28.70
C GLY A 85 -15.72 72.87 27.65
N THR A 86 -17.03 73.15 27.68
CA THR A 86 -17.92 72.57 26.68
C THR A 86 -18.15 73.61 25.60
N VAL A 87 -17.88 73.23 24.37
CA VAL A 87 -18.12 74.01 23.17
C VAL A 87 -19.28 73.42 22.44
N THR A 88 -20.40 74.16 22.34
CA THR A 88 -21.60 73.70 21.61
C THR A 88 -21.41 73.98 20.11
N VAL A 89 -21.38 72.95 19.30
CA VAL A 89 -21.37 73.04 17.84
C VAL A 89 -22.82 73.33 17.39
N PHE A 90 -23.07 74.56 17.01
CA PHE A 90 -24.45 74.97 16.73
C PHE A 90 -24.84 74.76 15.28
N ASP A 91 -24.00 75.12 14.32
CA ASP A 91 -24.18 74.87 12.89
C ASP A 91 -23.26 73.70 12.47
N PRO A 92 -23.60 72.98 11.38
CA PRO A 92 -22.66 72.07 10.78
C PRO A 92 -21.41 72.81 10.32
N VAL A 93 -20.24 72.44 10.78
CA VAL A 93 -18.96 73.06 10.47
C VAL A 93 -18.04 72.21 9.64
N LEU A 94 -17.28 72.77 8.72
CA LEU A 94 -16.25 72.15 7.95
C LEU A 94 -14.89 72.45 8.57
N THR A 95 -14.03 71.43 8.74
CA THR A 95 -12.64 71.60 9.22
C THR A 95 -11.71 70.56 8.63
N ASN A 96 -10.45 70.92 8.38
CA ASN A 96 -9.40 69.99 8.01
C ASN A 96 -8.94 69.18 9.20
N GLY A 97 -9.00 69.65 10.41
CA GLY A 97 -8.61 68.97 11.61
C GLY A 97 -8.96 69.69 12.89
N LEU A 98 -8.89 68.93 13.98
CA LEU A 98 -9.04 69.36 15.34
C LEU A 98 -7.70 69.22 16.06
N SER A 99 -7.26 70.24 16.80
CA SER A 99 -6.04 70.18 17.61
C SER A 99 -6.30 70.69 19.05
N GLN A 100 -6.11 69.79 20.02
CA GLN A 100 -6.15 70.19 21.44
C GLN A 100 -4.75 70.04 22.03
N THR A 101 -4.21 71.17 22.50
CA THR A 101 -2.88 71.22 23.08
C THR A 101 -2.88 71.63 24.55
N GLY A 102 -4.03 72.07 25.06
CA GLY A 102 -4.22 72.56 26.44
C GLY A 102 -5.10 71.64 27.31
N ALA A 103 -5.99 72.30 28.07
CA ALA A 103 -6.95 71.58 28.92
C ALA A 103 -7.95 70.71 28.19
N ALA A 104 -8.69 69.89 28.86
CA ALA A 104 -9.71 68.97 28.32
C ALA A 104 -10.92 69.78 27.77
N TYR A 105 -11.35 69.51 26.57
CA TYR A 105 -12.53 70.07 25.95
C TYR A 105 -13.58 69.03 25.63
N THR A 106 -14.84 69.48 25.68
CA THR A 106 -15.99 68.64 25.20
C THR A 106 -16.62 69.48 24.05
N LEU A 107 -16.69 68.90 22.86
CA LEU A 107 -17.48 69.39 21.75
C LEU A 107 -18.83 68.72 21.79
N ASP A 108 -19.87 69.52 21.91
CA ASP A 108 -21.20 68.97 22.17
C ASP A 108 -22.20 69.37 21.07
N ALA A 109 -23.18 68.50 20.78
CA ALA A 109 -24.20 68.71 19.77
C ALA A 109 -23.63 68.85 18.32
N GLY A 110 -24.49 69.16 17.34
CA GLY A 110 -24.12 69.53 15.97
C GLY A 110 -23.37 68.45 15.18
N THR A 111 -22.76 68.90 14.09
CA THR A 111 -21.98 68.01 13.18
C THR A 111 -20.68 68.75 12.78
N ILE A 112 -19.58 68.01 12.87
CA ILE A 112 -18.26 68.42 12.38
C ILE A 112 -17.94 67.59 11.15
N THR A 113 -17.80 68.25 10.00
CA THR A 113 -17.43 67.54 8.76
C THR A 113 -15.92 67.68 8.55
N LEU A 114 -15.21 66.62 8.55
CA LEU A 114 -13.78 66.58 8.30
C LEU A 114 -13.52 66.57 6.80
N VAL A 115 -12.73 67.59 6.36
CA VAL A 115 -12.37 67.82 4.97
C VAL A 115 -10.86 67.90 4.84
N PRO A 116 -10.20 67.15 3.96
CA PRO A 116 -8.74 67.23 3.78
C PRO A 116 -8.32 68.55 3.07
N ASP A 117 -7.13 69.00 3.35
CA ASP A 117 -6.52 70.16 2.65
C ASP A 117 -6.02 69.74 1.25
N SER A 118 -5.83 68.50 1.00
CA SER A 118 -5.50 67.98 -0.32
C SER A 118 -6.18 66.64 -0.52
N ALA A 119 -6.41 66.21 -1.74
CA ALA A 119 -7.12 64.98 -2.10
C ALA A 119 -6.46 63.69 -1.55
N ALA A 120 -5.29 63.77 -0.94
CA ALA A 120 -4.52 62.62 -0.46
C ALA A 120 -4.32 62.57 1.07
N ALA A 121 -4.55 63.63 1.80
CA ALA A 121 -4.30 63.71 3.23
C ALA A 121 -5.60 63.42 4.03
N ALA A 122 -5.58 62.45 4.94
CA ALA A 122 -6.69 62.22 5.84
C ALA A 122 -6.79 63.40 6.83
N PRO A 123 -7.99 63.94 7.09
CA PRO A 123 -8.22 64.88 8.15
C PRO A 123 -7.75 64.32 9.50
N PHE A 124 -7.31 65.15 10.42
CA PHE A 124 -6.72 64.70 11.65
C PHE A 124 -7.41 65.26 12.89
N VAL A 125 -7.28 64.51 13.98
CA VAL A 125 -7.58 64.95 15.36
C VAL A 125 -6.32 64.76 16.20
N HIS A 126 -5.69 65.87 16.56
CA HIS A 126 -4.51 65.88 17.42
C HIS A 126 -4.93 66.17 18.88
N VAL A 127 -4.62 65.25 19.77
CA VAL A 127 -4.82 65.43 21.22
C VAL A 127 -3.49 65.29 21.91
N GLN A 128 -2.86 66.40 22.28
CA GLN A 128 -1.51 66.39 22.84
C GLN A 128 -1.47 65.70 24.20
N SER A 129 -2.41 66.06 25.07
CA SER A 129 -2.55 65.47 26.42
C SER A 129 -3.97 65.63 26.92
N GLY A 130 -4.32 64.88 27.96
CA GLY A 130 -5.69 64.85 28.53
C GLY A 130 -6.71 64.21 27.55
N THR A 131 -7.97 64.72 27.62
CA THR A 131 -9.06 64.12 26.80
C THR A 131 -9.77 65.21 26.00
N LEU A 132 -9.94 64.99 24.72
CA LEU A 132 -10.91 65.67 23.87
C LEU A 132 -12.15 64.82 23.72
N THR A 133 -13.27 65.28 24.20
CA THR A 133 -14.53 64.57 24.10
C THR A 133 -15.38 65.15 22.96
N LEU A 134 -15.77 64.29 22.04
CA LEU A 134 -16.66 64.63 20.92
C LEU A 134 -18.05 63.96 21.12
N ASN A 135 -18.95 64.75 21.77
CA ASN A 135 -20.39 64.45 21.82
C ASN A 135 -21.13 64.95 20.59
N THR A 136 -20.47 65.15 19.51
CA THR A 136 -20.92 65.64 18.21
C THR A 136 -20.73 64.58 17.14
N THR A 137 -21.52 64.60 16.10
CA THR A 137 -21.32 63.70 14.97
C THR A 137 -20.13 64.15 14.14
N ILE A 138 -19.14 63.30 13.95
CA ILE A 138 -18.10 63.47 12.98
C ILE A 138 -18.57 62.89 11.65
N ALA A 139 -18.57 63.73 10.61
CA ALA A 139 -19.03 63.40 9.27
C ALA A 139 -17.93 63.63 8.21
N GLY A 140 -18.18 63.20 7.01
CA GLY A 140 -17.30 63.39 5.85
C GLY A 140 -17.10 62.11 5.02
N THR A 141 -16.51 62.26 3.85
CA THR A 141 -16.18 61.14 2.96
C THR A 141 -14.73 60.66 3.12
N HIS A 142 -13.97 61.32 3.95
CA HIS A 142 -12.55 61.04 4.22
C HIS A 142 -12.39 60.36 5.59
N GLY A 143 -11.23 59.84 5.84
CA GLY A 143 -10.94 59.12 7.09
C GLY A 143 -10.61 60.03 8.25
N LEU A 144 -10.22 59.42 9.36
CA LEU A 144 -9.78 60.10 10.58
C LEU A 144 -8.37 59.66 10.95
N LEU A 145 -7.42 60.62 11.07
CA LEU A 145 -6.12 60.36 11.65
C LEU A 145 -6.05 60.91 13.07
N LYS A 146 -6.05 60.00 14.09
CA LYS A 146 -5.82 60.40 15.49
C LYS A 146 -4.34 60.46 15.80
N THR A 147 -3.86 61.59 16.24
CA THR A 147 -2.48 61.86 16.66
C THR A 147 -2.39 62.46 18.07
N GLY A 148 -1.15 62.63 18.61
CA GLY A 148 -0.91 63.12 19.96
C GLY A 148 -1.15 62.03 21.04
N SER A 149 -0.51 62.20 22.20
CA SER A 149 -0.49 61.17 23.27
C SER A 149 -1.77 61.10 24.14
N GLY A 150 -2.66 62.12 24.00
CA GLY A 150 -3.90 62.18 24.74
C GLY A 150 -5.02 61.30 24.22
N THR A 151 -6.16 61.36 24.86
CA THR A 151 -7.35 60.56 24.54
C THR A 151 -8.33 61.37 23.70
N LEU A 152 -8.76 60.78 22.59
CA LEU A 152 -9.93 61.24 21.83
C LEU A 152 -11.11 60.33 22.19
N LEU A 153 -12.15 60.88 22.80
CA LEU A 153 -13.39 60.16 23.07
C LEU A 153 -14.43 60.50 21.99
N LEU A 154 -14.87 59.52 21.26
CA LEU A 154 -15.99 59.64 20.31
C LEU A 154 -17.24 59.02 20.93
N ALA A 155 -18.12 59.87 21.46
CA ALA A 155 -19.27 59.44 22.23
C ALA A 155 -20.56 59.33 21.38
N HIS A 156 -20.53 59.81 20.12
CA HIS A 156 -21.70 59.83 19.25
C HIS A 156 -21.60 58.91 18.08
N ALA A 157 -22.71 58.70 17.39
CA ALA A 157 -22.67 57.94 16.10
C ALA A 157 -21.99 58.80 15.02
N ASN A 158 -20.85 58.36 14.55
CA ASN A 158 -20.05 59.07 13.53
C ASN A 158 -20.37 58.53 12.14
N THR A 159 -20.44 59.41 11.14
CA THR A 159 -20.92 59.09 9.80
C THR A 159 -19.88 59.25 8.71
N PHE A 160 -18.61 59.50 9.07
CA PHE A 160 -17.54 59.57 8.08
C PHE A 160 -17.23 58.19 7.53
N THR A 161 -16.99 58.10 6.21
CA THR A 161 -16.90 56.81 5.48
C THR A 161 -15.48 56.42 5.09
N GLY A 162 -14.47 57.22 5.40
CA GLY A 162 -13.07 56.92 5.12
C GLY A 162 -12.39 56.08 6.22
N PRO A 163 -11.12 55.68 6.03
CA PRO A 163 -10.37 54.88 6.99
C PRO A 163 -10.06 55.64 8.29
N THR A 164 -10.02 54.96 9.42
CA THR A 164 -9.53 55.48 10.71
C THR A 164 -8.13 54.98 10.99
N THR A 165 -7.20 55.88 11.29
CA THR A 165 -5.83 55.54 11.71
C THR A 165 -5.55 56.15 13.08
N ILE A 166 -5.16 55.35 14.07
CA ILE A 166 -4.75 55.74 15.37
C ILE A 166 -3.23 55.69 15.43
N SER A 167 -2.57 56.82 15.27
CA SER A 167 -1.11 56.93 15.18
C SER A 167 -0.45 57.01 16.55
N ALA A 168 -1.11 57.67 17.53
CA ALA A 168 -0.59 57.80 18.88
C ALA A 168 -1.73 58.08 19.88
N GLY A 169 -1.48 57.81 21.16
CA GLY A 169 -2.46 57.98 22.25
C GLY A 169 -3.61 57.03 22.16
N THR A 170 -4.76 57.47 22.67
CA THR A 170 -5.96 56.58 22.74
C THR A 170 -7.12 57.16 21.93
N LEU A 171 -7.76 56.37 21.13
CA LEU A 171 -9.13 56.58 20.69
C LEU A 171 -10.07 55.76 21.61
N ASP A 172 -10.96 56.48 22.29
CA ASP A 172 -11.99 55.86 23.15
C ASP A 172 -13.33 55.97 22.44
N LEU A 173 -13.96 54.83 22.16
CA LEU A 173 -15.20 54.73 21.38
C LEU A 173 -16.33 54.29 22.27
N THR A 174 -17.28 55.20 22.55
CA THR A 174 -18.54 54.90 23.22
C THR A 174 -19.74 55.14 22.28
N GLY A 175 -19.52 55.72 21.10
CA GLY A 175 -20.42 55.82 19.95
C GLY A 175 -20.03 54.79 18.89
N THR A 176 -20.42 55.05 17.63
CA THR A 176 -20.15 54.13 16.49
C THR A 176 -19.28 54.78 15.42
N LEU A 177 -18.50 54.00 14.69
CA LEU A 177 -17.76 54.38 13.49
C LEU A 177 -18.43 53.73 12.26
N THR A 178 -18.45 54.48 11.14
CA THR A 178 -18.80 53.95 9.83
C THR A 178 -17.56 53.71 8.95
N SER A 179 -16.41 53.69 9.59
CA SER A 179 -15.08 53.51 8.95
C SER A 179 -14.91 52.05 8.48
N PRO A 180 -14.70 51.80 7.20
CA PRO A 180 -14.53 50.44 6.67
C PRO A 180 -13.23 49.80 7.12
N THR A 181 -12.20 50.59 7.43
CA THR A 181 -10.90 50.11 7.90
C THR A 181 -10.42 50.90 9.10
N VAL A 182 -9.92 50.18 10.10
CA VAL A 182 -9.31 50.79 11.30
C VAL A 182 -7.90 50.26 11.46
N ALA A 183 -6.93 51.18 11.66
CA ALA A 183 -5.53 50.85 11.91
C ALA A 183 -5.06 51.45 13.26
N ILE A 184 -4.57 50.60 14.14
CA ILE A 184 -3.95 50.93 15.41
C ILE A 184 -2.46 50.76 15.27
N LEU A 185 -1.69 51.87 15.25
CA LEU A 185 -0.24 51.80 15.10
C LEU A 185 0.44 51.42 16.42
N ALA A 186 1.71 51.07 16.35
CA ALA A 186 2.50 50.71 17.53
C ALA A 186 2.50 51.80 18.58
N GLY A 187 2.22 51.46 19.82
CA GLY A 187 2.11 52.37 20.95
C GLY A 187 0.80 53.15 21.03
N ALA A 188 -0.11 53.02 20.08
CA ALA A 188 -1.44 53.62 20.10
C ALA A 188 -2.46 52.61 20.71
N ALA A 189 -3.60 53.14 21.14
CA ALA A 189 -4.67 52.31 21.70
C ALA A 189 -6.05 52.68 21.14
N LEU A 190 -6.87 51.67 20.89
CA LEU A 190 -8.31 51.76 20.68
C LEU A 190 -9.04 51.10 21.83
N ARG A 191 -9.94 51.82 22.49
CA ARG A 191 -10.89 51.26 23.45
C ARG A 191 -12.29 51.35 22.86
N ASP A 192 -12.90 50.18 22.68
CA ASP A 192 -14.26 50.07 22.25
C ASP A 192 -15.13 49.56 23.39
N SER A 193 -15.98 50.43 23.89
CA SER A 193 -16.79 50.16 25.10
C SER A 193 -18.24 49.85 24.77
N ALA A 194 -18.72 50.13 23.56
CA ALA A 194 -20.14 50.06 23.22
C ALA A 194 -20.49 49.21 21.98
N GLY A 195 -19.52 48.57 21.33
CA GLY A 195 -19.76 47.87 20.08
C GLY A 195 -19.83 48.80 18.86
N GLY A 196 -18.86 49.70 18.77
CA GLY A 196 -18.87 50.76 17.79
C GLY A 196 -18.15 50.43 16.48
N LEU A 197 -17.71 49.19 16.26
CA LEU A 197 -16.93 48.76 15.09
C LEU A 197 -17.72 47.96 14.06
N ASP A 198 -19.04 47.85 14.21
CA ASP A 198 -19.90 46.99 13.35
C ASP A 198 -19.81 47.30 11.85
N ALA A 199 -19.50 48.55 11.49
CA ALA A 199 -19.29 48.94 10.09
C ALA A 199 -17.85 48.67 9.60
N THR A 200 -16.95 48.26 10.48
CA THR A 200 -15.55 47.99 10.16
C THR A 200 -15.40 46.63 9.49
N THR A 201 -14.91 46.60 8.27
CA THR A 201 -14.62 45.35 7.57
C THR A 201 -13.21 44.83 7.80
N ALA A 202 -12.24 45.74 8.05
CA ALA A 202 -10.85 45.36 8.31
C ALA A 202 -10.24 46.17 9.45
N LEU A 203 -9.66 45.46 10.42
CA LEU A 203 -8.96 46.06 11.57
C LEU A 203 -7.52 45.55 11.62
N SER A 204 -6.57 46.48 11.56
CA SER A 204 -5.13 46.22 11.73
C SER A 204 -4.67 46.74 13.09
N ASN A 205 -4.07 45.90 13.92
CA ASN A 205 -3.63 46.23 15.27
C ASN A 205 -2.14 45.96 15.48
N ALA A 206 -1.36 47.04 15.57
CA ALA A 206 0.03 46.99 16.01
C ALA A 206 0.21 47.58 17.42
N GLY A 207 -0.86 48.11 18.03
CA GLY A 207 -0.90 48.68 19.38
C GLY A 207 -1.75 47.85 20.35
N THR A 208 -2.68 48.51 21.03
CA THR A 208 -3.60 47.88 21.98
C THR A 208 -5.06 48.07 21.54
N LEU A 209 -5.77 47.01 21.30
CA LEU A 209 -7.22 46.98 21.17
C LEU A 209 -7.84 46.46 22.49
N THR A 210 -8.64 47.33 23.13
CA THR A 210 -9.45 46.90 24.28
C THR A 210 -10.90 46.84 23.82
N ASN A 211 -11.41 45.59 23.71
CA ASN A 211 -12.78 45.36 23.28
C ASN A 211 -13.63 44.97 24.47
N ALA A 212 -14.63 45.77 24.84
CA ALA A 212 -15.50 45.52 25.99
C ALA A 212 -16.90 45.06 25.59
N ALA A 213 -17.31 45.23 24.35
CA ALA A 213 -18.60 44.79 23.79
C ALA A 213 -18.38 43.76 22.64
N PRO A 214 -19.38 42.96 22.30
CA PRO A 214 -19.27 42.07 21.12
C PRO A 214 -19.12 42.85 19.81
N GLU A 215 -18.14 42.46 18.99
CA GLU A 215 -17.87 43.04 17.70
C GLU A 215 -17.77 41.99 16.60
N THR A 216 -18.21 42.33 15.39
CA THR A 216 -18.10 41.47 14.22
C THR A 216 -17.47 42.20 13.05
N ILE A 217 -16.32 41.70 12.60
CA ILE A 217 -15.56 42.29 11.49
C ILE A 217 -15.21 41.21 10.45
N ALA A 218 -14.88 41.58 9.23
CA ALA A 218 -14.48 40.59 8.23
C ALA A 218 -13.03 40.14 8.44
N THR A 219 -12.10 41.07 8.67
CA THR A 219 -10.67 40.78 8.78
C THR A 219 -10.06 41.43 10.02
N TYR A 220 -9.41 40.65 10.85
CA TYR A 220 -8.56 41.10 11.95
C TYR A 220 -7.10 40.71 11.70
N VAL A 221 -6.19 41.70 11.69
CA VAL A 221 -4.76 41.47 11.54
C VAL A 221 -4.05 42.11 12.73
N SER A 222 -3.41 41.32 13.56
CA SER A 222 -2.53 41.81 14.62
C SER A 222 -1.07 41.79 14.14
N ASN A 223 -0.40 42.91 14.18
CA ASN A 223 0.99 43.07 13.79
C ASN A 223 1.86 43.43 15.00
N GLY A 224 1.92 42.51 15.96
CA GLY A 224 2.59 42.68 17.24
C GLY A 224 1.72 43.41 18.27
N GLY A 225 0.45 43.64 17.99
CA GLY A 225 -0.49 44.28 18.91
C GLY A 225 -1.11 43.30 19.91
N SER A 226 -1.77 43.87 20.93
CA SER A 226 -2.51 43.12 21.94
C SER A 226 -4.01 43.36 21.80
N LEU A 227 -4.77 42.27 21.96
CA LEU A 227 -6.22 42.25 22.10
C LEU A 227 -6.57 42.00 23.57
N THR A 228 -7.28 42.93 24.18
CA THR A 228 -7.66 42.91 25.62
C THR A 228 -9.17 43.22 25.77
N GLY A 229 -9.70 43.10 26.97
CA GLY A 229 -11.09 43.38 27.26
C GLY A 229 -11.95 42.12 27.46
N THR A 230 -13.22 42.37 27.73
CA THR A 230 -14.21 41.29 28.08
C THR A 230 -15.15 40.98 26.91
N GLY A 231 -15.16 41.81 25.87
CA GLY A 231 -16.00 41.61 24.71
C GLY A 231 -15.48 40.51 23.78
N LEU A 232 -16.41 39.88 23.03
CA LEU A 232 -16.08 38.92 21.98
C LEU A 232 -15.74 39.71 20.68
N LEU A 233 -14.56 39.51 20.14
CA LEU A 233 -14.24 39.92 18.78
C LEU A 233 -14.44 38.73 17.83
N THR A 234 -15.39 38.87 16.90
CA THR A 234 -15.66 37.88 15.86
C THR A 234 -15.10 38.37 14.54
N ALA A 235 -14.36 37.51 13.83
CA ALA A 235 -13.81 37.82 12.54
C ALA A 235 -14.03 36.64 11.55
N THR A 236 -14.18 36.93 10.25
CA THR A 236 -14.12 35.86 9.25
C THR A 236 -12.70 35.32 9.16
N THR A 237 -11.72 36.20 9.07
CA THR A 237 -10.30 35.83 9.10
C THR A 237 -9.57 36.61 10.19
N ALA A 238 -8.76 35.93 10.98
CA ALA A 238 -7.87 36.50 11.96
C ALA A 238 -6.43 36.08 11.65
N THR A 239 -5.52 37.07 11.59
CA THR A 239 -4.08 36.81 11.39
C THR A 239 -3.32 37.44 12.54
N LEU A 240 -2.56 36.63 13.27
CA LEU A 240 -1.71 37.05 14.38
C LEU A 240 -0.24 36.94 13.93
N ASN A 241 0.40 38.07 13.70
CA ASN A 241 1.80 38.13 13.31
C ASN A 241 2.71 38.23 14.54
N ASP A 242 4.01 38.17 14.31
CA ASP A 242 5.04 38.22 15.35
C ASP A 242 4.80 39.28 16.43
N GLY A 243 4.96 38.93 17.69
CA GLY A 243 4.71 39.78 18.84
C GLY A 243 3.24 39.96 19.24
N SER A 244 2.28 39.34 18.54
CA SER A 244 0.86 39.47 18.86
C SER A 244 0.47 38.76 20.13
N ALA A 245 -0.45 39.36 20.91
CA ALA A 245 -0.97 38.76 22.15
C ALA A 245 -2.50 38.88 22.23
N VAL A 246 -3.16 37.79 22.60
CA VAL A 246 -4.61 37.70 22.81
C VAL A 246 -4.90 37.39 24.27
N PHE A 247 -5.42 38.37 24.99
CA PHE A 247 -5.84 38.27 26.38
C PHE A 247 -7.37 38.23 26.54
N ALA A 248 -8.10 38.58 25.50
CA ALA A 248 -9.56 38.59 25.40
C ALA A 248 -10.12 37.37 24.71
N THR A 249 -11.39 37.40 24.31
CA THR A 249 -12.03 36.38 23.51
C THR A 249 -12.03 36.77 22.03
N LEU A 250 -11.39 35.93 21.21
CA LEU A 250 -11.34 36.06 19.76
C LEU A 250 -11.97 34.82 19.13
N ALA A 251 -12.97 35.02 18.28
CA ALA A 251 -13.55 34.00 17.47
C ALA A 251 -13.31 34.28 15.98
N ALA A 252 -13.00 33.27 15.18
CA ALA A 252 -12.80 33.44 13.74
C ALA A 252 -13.33 32.24 12.96
N THR A 253 -13.58 32.41 11.65
CA THR A 253 -13.72 31.23 10.79
C THR A 253 -12.36 30.61 10.54
N THR A 254 -11.35 31.44 10.25
CA THR A 254 -9.95 30.99 10.11
C THR A 254 -9.05 31.89 10.95
N LEU A 255 -8.22 31.27 11.79
CA LEU A 255 -7.16 31.92 12.56
C LEU A 255 -5.79 31.48 12.03
N THR A 256 -4.94 32.39 11.66
CA THR A 256 -3.56 32.11 11.25
C THR A 256 -2.57 32.79 12.20
N SER A 257 -1.59 32.04 12.69
CA SER A 257 -0.51 32.51 13.55
C SER A 257 0.83 32.45 12.82
N ASN A 258 1.54 33.57 12.79
CA ASN A 258 2.85 33.73 12.16
C ASN A 258 3.84 34.35 13.17
N GLY A 259 4.98 33.71 13.41
CA GLY A 259 6.00 34.22 14.34
C GLY A 259 5.72 33.84 15.81
N LEU A 260 6.12 34.71 16.74
CA LEU A 260 5.94 34.51 18.19
C LEU A 260 4.59 35.11 18.60
N VAL A 261 3.63 34.29 18.92
CA VAL A 261 2.27 34.69 19.29
C VAL A 261 1.92 34.14 20.67
N ALA A 262 1.25 34.93 21.50
CA ALA A 262 0.80 34.51 22.82
C ALA A 262 -0.74 34.57 22.95
N ILE A 263 -1.34 33.49 23.49
CA ILE A 263 -2.76 33.41 23.80
C ILE A 263 -2.90 33.11 25.27
N SER A 264 -3.43 34.06 26.04
CA SER A 264 -3.75 33.90 27.46
C SER A 264 -5.26 33.95 27.73
N GLY A 265 -6.01 34.50 26.80
CA GLY A 265 -7.47 34.51 26.78
C GLY A 265 -8.04 33.29 26.07
N THR A 266 -9.11 33.51 25.31
CA THR A 266 -9.73 32.47 24.48
C THR A 266 -9.60 32.82 23.00
N ALA A 267 -9.06 31.94 22.19
CA ALA A 267 -9.06 32.06 20.75
C ALA A 267 -9.69 30.80 20.15
N SER A 268 -10.80 30.93 19.44
CA SER A 268 -11.49 29.84 18.76
C SER A 268 -11.63 30.12 17.26
N ALA A 269 -11.61 29.06 16.46
CA ALA A 269 -11.89 29.15 15.04
C ALA A 269 -12.26 27.76 14.49
N ASN A 270 -12.97 27.71 13.34
CA ASN A 270 -13.19 26.45 12.62
C ASN A 270 -11.86 25.86 12.14
N ALA A 271 -10.91 26.71 11.70
CA ALA A 271 -9.55 26.31 11.35
C ALA A 271 -8.53 27.24 12.02
N ILE A 272 -7.56 26.63 12.71
CA ILE A 272 -6.42 27.34 13.32
C ILE A 272 -5.14 26.84 12.64
N ASN A 273 -4.43 27.73 11.96
CA ASN A 273 -3.18 27.43 11.27
C ASN A 273 -2.01 28.11 12.00
N ILE A 274 -1.12 27.33 12.61
CA ILE A 274 0.16 27.83 13.09
C ILE A 274 1.14 27.71 11.94
N ALA A 275 1.26 28.80 11.16
CA ALA A 275 1.92 28.78 9.86
C ALA A 275 3.45 28.96 9.97
N SER A 276 3.93 29.61 11.02
CA SER A 276 5.37 29.75 11.30
C SER A 276 5.62 30.16 12.76
N GLY A 277 6.85 29.96 13.24
CA GLY A 277 7.29 30.39 14.56
C GLY A 277 6.66 29.58 15.70
N SER A 278 6.33 30.25 16.79
CA SER A 278 5.82 29.61 18.01
C SER A 278 4.55 30.29 18.52
N LEU A 279 3.48 29.53 18.68
CA LEU A 279 2.30 29.96 19.40
C LEU A 279 2.33 29.41 20.83
N THR A 280 2.36 30.32 21.82
CA THR A 280 2.28 29.96 23.25
C THR A 280 0.84 30.12 23.73
N ASN A 281 0.20 29.04 24.15
CA ASN A 281 -1.15 29.06 24.73
C ASN A 281 -1.10 28.77 26.21
N THR A 282 -1.52 29.73 27.03
CA THR A 282 -1.75 29.61 28.49
C THR A 282 -3.24 29.71 28.85
N GLY A 283 -4.08 30.11 27.88
CA GLY A 283 -5.54 30.21 28.00
C GLY A 283 -6.26 29.04 27.34
N THR A 284 -7.26 29.36 26.51
CA THR A 284 -8.00 28.36 25.70
C THR A 284 -7.77 28.59 24.21
N LEU A 285 -7.33 27.55 23.50
CA LEU A 285 -7.14 27.55 22.05
C LEU A 285 -8.06 26.51 21.41
N GLY A 286 -8.90 26.99 20.49
CA GLY A 286 -9.85 26.16 19.75
C GLY A 286 -11.11 25.76 20.51
N ASP A 287 -11.95 24.99 19.88
CA ASP A 287 -13.15 24.34 20.41
C ASP A 287 -13.32 22.92 19.83
N SER A 288 -14.42 22.26 20.16
CA SER A 288 -14.67 20.88 19.71
C SER A 288 -14.87 20.71 18.20
N GLY A 289 -15.02 21.81 17.45
CA GLY A 289 -15.13 21.82 15.97
C GLY A 289 -13.86 22.24 15.27
N THR A 290 -12.83 22.67 15.99
CA THR A 290 -11.60 23.23 15.42
C THR A 290 -10.73 22.22 14.73
N ALA A 291 -10.35 22.50 13.47
CA ALA A 291 -9.21 21.86 12.82
C ALA A 291 -7.93 22.65 13.15
N LEU A 292 -7.01 22.04 13.91
CA LEU A 292 -5.74 22.65 14.31
C LEU A 292 -4.61 22.10 13.42
N ASN A 293 -3.92 22.99 12.74
CA ASN A 293 -2.84 22.64 11.82
C ASN A 293 -1.51 23.27 12.24
N LEU A 294 -0.48 22.47 12.38
CA LEU A 294 0.91 22.87 12.62
C LEU A 294 1.68 22.76 11.30
N THR A 295 2.02 23.88 10.68
CA THR A 295 2.88 23.87 9.49
C THR A 295 4.30 23.42 9.84
N SER A 296 5.01 22.87 8.87
CA SER A 296 6.41 22.46 9.00
C SER A 296 7.26 23.56 9.69
N GLY A 297 7.94 23.20 10.75
CA GLY A 297 8.77 24.09 11.56
C GLY A 297 8.01 24.96 12.57
N ALA A 298 6.67 24.93 12.57
CA ALA A 298 5.89 25.61 13.58
C ALA A 298 5.86 24.84 14.92
N THR A 299 5.76 25.59 16.02
CA THR A 299 5.71 25.03 17.37
C THR A 299 4.47 25.52 18.12
N LEU A 300 3.73 24.61 18.75
CA LEU A 300 2.71 24.94 19.74
C LEU A 300 3.24 24.64 21.14
N VAL A 301 3.28 25.68 21.98
CA VAL A 301 3.64 25.56 23.40
C VAL A 301 2.35 25.53 24.20
N GLY A 302 1.96 24.41 24.76
CA GLY A 302 0.66 24.24 25.39
C GLY A 302 0.71 23.99 26.89
N SER A 303 0.57 25.04 27.73
CA SER A 303 0.25 24.87 29.15
C SER A 303 -1.23 25.15 29.47
N GLY A 304 -1.94 25.82 28.57
CA GLY A 304 -3.38 26.05 28.63
C GLY A 304 -4.22 24.90 28.06
N THR A 305 -5.51 25.16 27.90
CA THR A 305 -6.45 24.18 27.31
C THR A 305 -6.39 24.28 25.78
N GLN A 306 -6.11 23.16 25.11
CA GLN A 306 -6.25 23.02 23.65
C GLN A 306 -7.45 22.13 23.38
N ARG A 307 -8.35 22.63 22.53
CA ARG A 307 -9.54 21.89 22.09
C ARG A 307 -9.52 21.83 20.56
N TYR A 308 -9.69 20.63 20.02
CA TYR A 308 -9.75 20.42 18.58
C TYR A 308 -10.55 19.14 18.27
N ASN A 309 -11.09 19.10 17.09
CA ASN A 309 -11.66 17.89 16.49
C ASN A 309 -10.58 17.13 15.70
N LEU A 310 -9.66 17.88 15.08
CA LEU A 310 -8.59 17.31 14.24
C LEU A 310 -7.29 18.09 14.48
N LEU A 311 -6.21 17.39 14.82
CA LEU A 311 -4.86 17.96 14.84
C LEU A 311 -4.09 17.40 13.64
N THR A 312 -3.59 18.30 12.79
CA THR A 312 -2.81 17.94 11.61
C THR A 312 -1.47 18.67 11.59
N THR A 313 -0.54 18.19 10.75
CA THR A 313 0.65 18.94 10.36
C THR A 313 0.66 19.11 8.84
N ALA A 314 1.11 20.24 8.33
CA ALA A 314 1.14 20.51 6.89
C ALA A 314 2.57 20.74 6.40
N GLY A 315 2.87 20.20 5.20
CA GLY A 315 4.17 20.32 4.56
C GLY A 315 5.16 19.19 4.91
N PRO A 316 6.30 19.11 4.22
CA PRO A 316 7.25 17.99 4.31
C PRO A 316 8.11 17.98 5.60
N GLY A 317 7.92 18.90 6.51
CA GLY A 317 8.67 18.97 7.76
C GLY A 317 7.87 18.57 8.98
N THR A 318 8.42 18.86 10.16
CA THR A 318 7.86 18.47 11.45
C THR A 318 7.18 19.64 12.13
N GLY A 319 5.90 19.52 12.46
CA GLY A 319 5.22 20.38 13.43
C GLY A 319 5.61 19.98 14.87
N THR A 320 5.76 20.92 15.78
CA THR A 320 6.18 20.63 17.14
C THR A 320 5.11 21.01 18.16
N TRP A 321 4.74 20.05 19.01
CA TRP A 321 3.96 20.27 20.22
C TRP A 321 4.90 20.25 21.43
N GLN A 322 5.04 21.38 22.10
CA GLN A 322 5.87 21.47 23.28
C GLN A 322 5.06 21.16 24.54
N GLY A 323 5.48 20.16 25.30
CA GLY A 323 4.80 19.65 26.47
C GLY A 323 4.07 18.32 26.22
N ASN A 324 3.15 17.97 27.13
CA ASN A 324 2.36 16.76 26.99
C ASN A 324 1.19 16.96 26.03
N LEU A 325 0.96 16.01 25.15
CA LEU A 325 -0.17 15.99 24.23
C LEU A 325 -1.11 14.84 24.61
N THR A 326 -2.33 15.18 25.01
CA THR A 326 -3.42 14.19 25.09
C THR A 326 -4.32 14.40 23.87
N ASN A 327 -4.43 13.42 23.01
CA ASN A 327 -5.36 13.42 21.89
C ASN A 327 -6.76 13.03 22.39
N PRO A 328 -7.73 13.95 22.43
CA PRO A 328 -9.10 13.63 22.83
C PRO A 328 -9.99 13.19 21.67
N THR A 329 -9.60 13.47 20.40
CA THR A 329 -10.42 13.25 19.20
C THR A 329 -9.61 12.64 18.05
N THR A 330 -9.02 13.46 17.20
CA THR A 330 -8.23 12.95 16.06
C THR A 330 -6.91 13.69 15.90
N VAL A 331 -5.83 12.92 15.75
CA VAL A 331 -4.50 13.41 15.33
C VAL A 331 -4.17 12.77 13.99
N ALA A 332 -3.83 13.59 12.99
CA ALA A 332 -3.46 13.16 11.65
C ALA A 332 -2.27 13.99 11.14
N PRO A 333 -1.02 13.60 11.40
CA PRO A 333 0.15 14.27 10.86
C PRO A 333 0.07 14.32 9.32
N GLY A 334 0.41 15.47 8.72
CA GLY A 334 0.28 15.66 7.27
C GLY A 334 -1.14 15.96 6.79
N GLY A 335 -2.16 15.63 7.58
CA GLY A 335 -3.55 15.65 7.16
C GLY A 335 -3.97 14.35 6.47
N VAL A 336 -5.21 14.26 6.00
CA VAL A 336 -5.71 13.07 5.33
C VAL A 336 -5.20 13.04 3.87
N GLY A 337 -4.52 11.98 3.49
CA GLY A 337 -4.01 11.78 2.13
C GLY A 337 -2.63 12.42 1.86
N ALA A 338 -1.92 12.86 2.90
CA ALA A 338 -0.56 13.40 2.77
C ALA A 338 0.27 13.10 4.01
N THR A 339 1.52 12.71 3.84
CA THR A 339 2.41 12.39 4.96
C THR A 339 3.01 13.61 5.62
N GLY A 340 3.14 13.58 6.94
CA GLY A 340 3.76 14.62 7.76
C GLY A 340 4.39 14.07 9.03
N SER A 341 4.94 14.97 9.86
CA SER A 341 5.54 14.58 11.13
C SER A 341 5.08 15.51 12.25
N LEU A 342 4.83 14.93 13.42
CA LEU A 342 4.50 15.65 14.65
C LEU A 342 5.52 15.28 15.72
N ALA A 343 6.22 16.31 16.26
CA ALA A 343 7.12 16.14 17.41
C ALA A 343 6.40 16.57 18.70
N VAL A 344 6.41 15.71 19.71
CA VAL A 344 5.89 15.97 21.05
C VAL A 344 7.05 15.94 22.04
N THR A 345 7.34 17.09 22.69
CA THR A 345 8.50 17.17 23.59
C THR A 345 8.22 16.60 24.98
N GLY A 346 6.98 16.25 25.30
CA GLY A 346 6.55 15.61 26.55
C GLY A 346 6.08 14.17 26.32
N HIS A 347 4.98 13.83 26.97
CA HIS A 347 4.28 12.57 26.78
C HIS A 347 3.18 12.72 25.71
N PHE A 348 2.93 11.64 24.96
CA PHE A 348 1.79 11.54 24.08
C PHE A 348 0.79 10.51 24.62
N THR A 349 -0.47 10.87 24.68
CA THR A 349 -1.54 9.94 25.07
C THR A 349 -2.66 9.99 24.05
N ASN A 350 -2.94 8.88 23.39
CA ASN A 350 -4.16 8.71 22.60
C ASN A 350 -5.27 8.21 23.52
N ALA A 351 -6.32 9.03 23.72
CA ALA A 351 -7.41 8.70 24.64
C ALA A 351 -8.20 7.46 24.16
N PRO A 352 -8.93 6.76 25.06
CA PRO A 352 -9.69 5.55 24.67
C PRO A 352 -10.75 5.75 23.58
N THR A 353 -11.22 6.98 23.39
CA THR A 353 -12.22 7.36 22.37
C THR A 353 -11.62 8.09 21.18
N ALA A 354 -10.32 8.32 21.19
CA ALA A 354 -9.63 9.10 20.17
C ALA A 354 -9.14 8.24 19.01
N THR A 355 -8.92 8.89 17.87
CA THR A 355 -8.34 8.28 16.67
C THR A 355 -6.96 8.88 16.39
N LEU A 356 -5.98 7.99 16.18
CA LEU A 356 -4.72 8.34 15.56
C LEU A 356 -4.79 7.90 14.09
N LYS A 357 -4.85 8.87 13.18
CA LYS A 357 -4.96 8.63 11.74
C LYS A 357 -3.62 8.88 11.08
N LEU A 358 -3.10 7.87 10.37
CA LEU A 358 -1.76 7.92 9.78
C LEU A 358 -1.78 7.44 8.34
N ASP A 359 -1.10 8.20 7.50
CA ASP A 359 -0.89 7.90 6.09
C ASP A 359 0.45 7.16 5.89
N LEU A 360 0.42 6.06 5.14
CA LEU A 360 1.56 5.20 4.88
C LEU A 360 1.72 4.96 3.38
N GLY A 361 2.97 4.86 2.91
CA GLY A 361 3.26 4.54 1.51
C GLY A 361 4.68 4.05 1.31
N ALA A 362 5.05 3.73 0.07
CA ALA A 362 6.39 3.26 -0.27
C ALA A 362 7.44 4.33 0.05
N GLY A 363 8.19 4.13 1.13
CA GLY A 363 9.25 5.04 1.57
C GLY A 363 8.77 6.35 2.20
N VAL A 364 7.47 6.55 2.36
CA VAL A 364 6.86 7.72 2.99
C VAL A 364 5.89 7.29 4.08
N ARG A 365 5.80 8.05 5.16
CA ARG A 365 4.89 7.76 6.26
C ARG A 365 4.63 8.99 7.11
N ASP A 366 3.53 8.96 7.82
CA ASP A 366 3.34 9.80 8.99
C ASP A 366 4.21 9.32 10.14
N LEU A 367 4.74 10.26 10.91
CA LEU A 367 5.57 9.95 12.07
C LEU A 367 5.23 10.86 13.24
N ILE A 368 4.99 10.27 14.41
CA ILE A 368 4.93 10.99 15.69
C ILE A 368 6.22 10.68 16.46
N THR A 369 6.99 11.71 16.79
CA THR A 369 8.14 11.58 17.68
C THR A 369 7.78 12.09 19.06
N VAL A 370 8.03 11.30 20.10
CA VAL A 370 7.67 11.58 21.49
C VAL A 370 8.92 11.51 22.34
N ALA A 371 9.27 12.60 23.03
CA ALA A 371 10.50 12.61 23.84
C ALA A 371 10.42 11.66 25.02
N ASN A 372 9.25 11.48 25.61
CA ASN A 372 9.04 10.62 26.76
C ASN A 372 8.19 9.38 26.39
N THR A 373 7.07 9.17 27.06
CA THR A 373 6.22 7.98 26.88
C THR A 373 5.10 8.26 25.89
N ALA A 374 4.91 7.35 24.95
CA ALA A 374 3.69 7.25 24.14
C ALA A 374 2.75 6.22 24.77
N THR A 375 1.53 6.66 25.10
CA THR A 375 0.46 5.81 25.63
C THR A 375 -0.63 5.66 24.59
N PHE A 376 -0.91 4.42 24.20
CA PHE A 376 -1.89 4.10 23.17
C PHE A 376 -3.23 3.73 23.80
N GLY A 377 -4.31 4.14 23.15
CA GLY A 377 -5.70 3.80 23.42
C GLY A 377 -6.56 4.17 22.21
N GLY A 378 -7.84 3.84 22.22
CA GLY A 378 -8.77 4.21 21.16
C GLY A 378 -8.46 3.54 19.81
N THR A 379 -8.60 4.27 18.71
CA THR A 379 -8.48 3.77 17.34
C THR A 379 -7.15 4.17 16.68
N LEU A 380 -6.47 3.23 16.06
CA LEU A 380 -5.45 3.49 15.04
C LEU A 380 -6.11 3.35 13.66
N ASP A 381 -6.13 4.41 12.87
CA ASP A 381 -6.67 4.46 11.52
C ASP A 381 -5.52 4.63 10.51
N LEU A 382 -5.28 3.61 9.70
CA LEU A 382 -4.18 3.58 8.73
C LEU A 382 -4.72 3.73 7.32
N ASN A 383 -4.15 4.66 6.58
CA ASN A 383 -4.50 4.93 5.19
C ASN A 383 -3.30 4.69 4.28
N GLN A 384 -3.46 3.82 3.28
CA GLN A 384 -2.41 3.51 2.30
C GLN A 384 -2.44 4.50 1.13
N LEU A 385 -1.35 5.25 0.97
CA LEU A 385 -1.15 6.17 -0.17
C LEU A 385 -0.53 5.47 -1.38
N SER A 386 0.30 4.47 -1.13
CA SER A 386 0.95 3.64 -2.15
C SER A 386 1.35 2.29 -1.55
N PRO A 387 1.52 1.24 -2.37
CA PRO A 387 1.86 -0.09 -1.88
C PRO A 387 3.08 -0.09 -0.95
N ILE A 388 2.95 -0.73 0.21
CA ILE A 388 3.99 -0.88 1.23
C ILE A 388 4.57 -2.28 1.12
N ALA A 389 5.89 -2.39 1.20
CA ALA A 389 6.53 -3.70 1.19
C ALA A 389 6.04 -4.52 2.41
N PRO A 390 5.54 -5.74 2.20
CA PRO A 390 5.05 -6.58 3.27
C PRO A 390 6.19 -7.00 4.20
N PHE A 391 5.86 -7.23 5.48
CA PHE A 391 6.79 -7.63 6.54
C PHE A 391 7.96 -6.67 6.80
N VAL A 392 7.92 -5.48 6.24
CA VAL A 392 8.85 -4.40 6.60
C VAL A 392 8.20 -3.57 7.69
N PRO A 393 8.76 -3.53 8.91
CA PRO A 393 8.19 -2.71 9.98
C PRO A 393 8.32 -1.23 9.63
N VAL A 394 7.21 -0.51 9.72
CA VAL A 394 7.16 0.93 9.54
C VAL A 394 6.95 1.58 10.90
N GLN A 395 7.94 2.31 11.39
CA GLN A 395 7.79 3.05 12.63
C GLN A 395 6.88 4.26 12.41
N ILE A 396 5.75 4.27 13.10
CA ILE A 396 4.75 5.35 13.06
C ILE A 396 4.81 6.24 14.29
N VAL A 397 5.30 5.72 15.41
CA VAL A 397 5.58 6.46 16.62
C VAL A 397 6.99 6.11 17.10
N ALA A 398 7.84 7.12 17.28
CA ALA A 398 9.15 6.97 17.91
C ALA A 398 9.10 7.62 19.30
N ALA A 399 9.21 6.84 20.36
CA ALA A 399 9.11 7.33 21.74
C ALA A 399 10.23 6.80 22.63
N GLY A 400 10.50 7.50 23.73
CA GLY A 400 11.44 7.03 24.75
C GLY A 400 10.92 5.79 25.50
N ALA A 401 9.60 5.65 25.65
CA ALA A 401 8.92 4.49 26.19
C ALA A 401 7.52 4.35 25.59
N TYR A 402 6.94 3.15 25.68
CA TYR A 402 5.63 2.84 25.15
C TYR A 402 4.75 2.21 26.21
N ALA A 403 3.44 2.52 26.20
CA ALA A 403 2.45 1.97 27.12
C ALA A 403 1.09 1.82 26.42
N GLY A 404 0.25 0.91 26.93
CA GLY A 404 -1.10 0.67 26.40
C GLY A 404 -1.12 0.03 25.02
N ASN A 405 -2.32 -0.05 24.43
CA ASN A 405 -2.54 -0.54 23.07
C ASN A 405 -3.79 0.10 22.48
N PHE A 406 -3.88 0.22 21.17
CA PHE A 406 -5.12 0.60 20.49
C PHE A 406 -6.19 -0.48 20.70
N THR A 407 -7.43 -0.06 20.88
CA THR A 407 -8.58 -0.98 21.04
C THR A 407 -9.20 -1.35 19.69
N THR A 408 -8.99 -0.51 18.69
CA THR A 408 -9.53 -0.70 17.33
C THR A 408 -8.44 -0.35 16.32
N LEU A 409 -8.33 -1.16 15.28
CA LEU A 409 -7.54 -0.89 14.08
C LEU A 409 -8.51 -0.75 12.91
N THR A 410 -8.46 0.38 12.21
CA THR A 410 -9.16 0.61 10.94
C THR A 410 -8.13 0.85 9.84
N GLU A 411 -8.36 0.29 8.68
CA GLU A 411 -7.41 0.36 7.58
C GLU A 411 -8.12 0.28 6.22
N ASN A 412 -7.55 0.92 5.21
CA ASN A 412 -7.91 0.75 3.81
C ASN A 412 -6.77 0.09 3.02
N LEU A 413 -5.96 -0.71 3.70
CA LEU A 413 -4.83 -1.41 3.12
C LEU A 413 -5.32 -2.69 2.46
N ASP A 414 -4.75 -3.04 1.30
CA ASP A 414 -4.97 -4.35 0.66
C ASP A 414 -4.23 -5.48 1.42
N ALA A 415 -4.08 -5.33 2.73
CA ALA A 415 -3.25 -6.18 3.55
C ALA A 415 -3.68 -6.13 5.01
N ALA A 416 -3.53 -7.21 5.75
CA ALA A 416 -3.62 -7.18 7.20
C ALA A 416 -2.45 -6.39 7.79
N VAL A 417 -2.73 -5.64 8.84
CA VAL A 417 -1.76 -4.78 9.50
C VAL A 417 -1.66 -5.14 10.97
N TRP A 418 -0.44 -5.19 11.49
CA TRP A 418 -0.20 -5.25 12.92
C TRP A 418 0.43 -4.00 13.45
N PHE A 419 -0.01 -3.60 14.61
CA PHE A 419 0.64 -2.61 15.42
C PHE A 419 1.40 -3.28 16.57
N ASN A 420 2.70 -2.99 16.69
CA ASN A 420 3.49 -3.41 17.84
C ASN A 420 3.54 -2.29 18.88
N PRO A 421 2.80 -2.43 20.01
CA PRO A 421 2.76 -1.39 21.05
C PRO A 421 4.09 -1.20 21.78
N ALA A 422 5.02 -2.17 21.70
CA ALA A 422 6.31 -2.07 22.38
C ALA A 422 7.34 -1.26 21.59
N THR A 423 7.12 -1.02 20.32
CA THR A 423 8.06 -0.31 19.44
C THR A 423 7.42 0.84 18.65
N GLY A 424 6.09 1.01 18.76
CA GLY A 424 5.35 2.00 17.99
C GLY A 424 5.45 1.77 16.48
N THR A 425 5.53 0.52 16.04
CA THR A 425 5.65 0.15 14.64
C THR A 425 4.40 -0.54 14.13
N VAL A 426 4.10 -0.32 12.87
CA VAL A 426 3.14 -1.14 12.12
C VAL A 426 3.90 -2.06 11.17
N MET A 427 3.35 -3.22 10.95
CA MET A 427 3.82 -4.16 9.93
C MET A 427 2.64 -4.51 9.04
N THR A 428 2.86 -4.46 7.75
CA THR A 428 1.87 -4.85 6.76
C THR A 428 2.18 -6.24 6.25
N LEU A 429 1.12 -7.02 6.06
CA LEU A 429 1.16 -8.30 5.35
C LEU A 429 0.34 -8.11 4.07
N ALA A 430 0.99 -7.68 3.03
CA ALA A 430 0.32 -7.59 1.75
C ALA A 430 0.01 -9.01 1.26
N LEU A 431 -1.27 -9.30 1.04
CA LEU A 431 -1.61 -10.32 0.05
C LEU A 431 -1.12 -9.78 -1.30
N PRO A 432 -0.46 -10.61 -2.12
CA PRO A 432 -0.38 -10.29 -3.53
C PRO A 432 -1.83 -10.08 -3.99
N PRO A 433 -2.14 -9.02 -4.76
CA PRO A 433 -3.50 -8.82 -5.26
C PRO A 433 -3.96 -10.12 -5.93
N ALA A 434 -5.24 -10.44 -5.82
CA ALA A 434 -5.81 -11.69 -6.37
C ALA A 434 -5.58 -11.86 -7.90
N THR A 435 -5.12 -10.81 -8.55
CA THR A 435 -4.62 -10.73 -9.93
C THR A 435 -3.10 -10.56 -9.99
N GLY A 436 -2.42 -11.07 -9.09
CA GLY A 436 -1.04 -11.22 -8.60
C GLY A 436 0.15 -10.96 -9.44
N ASP A 437 0.05 -10.45 -10.60
CA ASP A 437 1.17 -10.41 -11.56
C ASP A 437 2.16 -9.27 -11.34
N ALA A 438 1.80 -8.24 -10.60
CA ALA A 438 2.59 -7.00 -10.65
C ALA A 438 3.58 -6.81 -9.50
N LEU A 439 3.37 -7.42 -8.34
CA LEU A 439 4.19 -7.12 -7.15
C LEU A 439 5.26 -8.17 -6.83
N TRP A 440 5.12 -9.43 -7.30
CA TRP A 440 5.98 -10.53 -6.86
C TRP A 440 6.52 -11.40 -7.99
N GLY A 441 5.97 -11.32 -9.19
CA GLY A 441 6.23 -12.31 -10.24
C GLY A 441 5.84 -13.73 -9.84
N ALA A 442 4.89 -13.86 -8.90
CA ALA A 442 4.48 -15.14 -8.36
C ALA A 442 3.65 -15.93 -9.38
N THR A 443 3.88 -17.24 -9.45
CA THR A 443 3.08 -18.16 -10.24
C THR A 443 1.69 -18.37 -9.61
N ALA A 444 0.76 -18.96 -10.36
CA ALA A 444 -0.57 -19.28 -9.85
C ALA A 444 -0.50 -20.23 -8.63
N ASN A 445 0.44 -21.16 -8.63
CA ASN A 445 0.66 -22.09 -7.52
C ASN A 445 1.21 -21.39 -6.28
N GLN A 446 2.20 -20.52 -6.46
CA GLN A 446 2.74 -19.68 -5.38
C GLN A 446 1.66 -18.80 -4.77
N THR A 447 0.80 -18.22 -5.59
CA THR A 447 -0.34 -17.41 -5.13
C THR A 447 -1.35 -18.25 -4.33
N ALA A 448 -1.64 -19.48 -4.77
CA ALA A 448 -2.54 -20.38 -4.06
C ALA A 448 -1.98 -20.80 -2.70
N VAL A 449 -0.69 -21.12 -2.62
CA VAL A 449 0.02 -21.42 -1.37
C VAL A 449 -0.03 -20.23 -0.42
N TRP A 450 0.29 -19.03 -0.91
CA TRP A 450 0.26 -17.80 -0.12
C TRP A 450 -1.14 -17.51 0.44
N THR A 451 -2.17 -17.62 -0.40
CA THR A 451 -3.55 -17.36 0.03
C THR A 451 -3.97 -18.32 1.14
N SER A 452 -3.64 -19.62 1.00
CA SER A 452 -3.96 -20.62 2.03
C SER A 452 -3.20 -20.38 3.34
N LEU A 453 -1.92 -20.02 3.25
CA LEU A 453 -1.10 -19.68 4.42
C LEU A 453 -1.64 -18.43 5.13
N TYR A 454 -2.01 -17.43 4.36
CA TYR A 454 -2.53 -16.18 4.90
C TYR A 454 -3.82 -16.41 5.68
N ASP A 455 -4.79 -17.04 5.04
CA ASP A 455 -6.12 -17.24 5.61
C ASP A 455 -6.15 -18.23 6.80
N ASP A 456 -5.30 -19.24 6.78
CA ASP A 456 -5.31 -20.30 7.81
C ASP A 456 -4.30 -20.04 8.96
N VAL A 457 -3.24 -19.30 8.68
CA VAL A 457 -2.10 -19.20 9.60
C VAL A 457 -1.82 -17.77 10.01
N ILE A 458 -2.00 -16.80 9.10
CA ILE A 458 -1.59 -15.41 9.32
C ILE A 458 -2.76 -14.56 9.81
N ASP A 459 -3.93 -14.60 9.14
CA ASP A 459 -5.12 -13.79 9.45
C ASP A 459 -5.77 -14.11 10.82
N PRO A 460 -5.92 -15.39 11.24
CA PRO A 460 -6.67 -15.71 12.45
C PRO A 460 -6.05 -15.22 13.75
N GLY A 461 -4.86 -14.65 13.77
CA GLY A 461 -4.38 -14.40 15.07
C GLY A 461 -3.04 -13.84 15.39
N VAL A 462 -2.48 -13.00 14.60
CA VAL A 462 -1.27 -12.31 15.05
C VAL A 462 -1.64 -11.08 15.87
N THR A 463 -1.44 -11.15 17.18
CA THR A 463 -1.70 -10.05 18.12
C THR A 463 -0.44 -9.27 18.50
N ASN A 464 0.77 -9.79 18.29
CA ASN A 464 2.02 -9.12 18.62
C ASN A 464 3.17 -9.55 17.72
N VAL A 465 3.98 -8.57 17.28
CA VAL A 465 5.20 -8.75 16.53
C VAL A 465 6.38 -8.25 17.35
N THR A 466 7.33 -9.13 17.67
CA THR A 466 8.54 -8.77 18.42
C THR A 466 9.78 -8.94 17.54
N ALA A 467 10.65 -7.92 17.48
CA ALA A 467 11.92 -8.03 16.78
C ALA A 467 12.85 -9.04 17.46
N LEU A 468 13.47 -9.93 16.67
CA LEU A 468 14.45 -10.90 17.13
C LEU A 468 15.88 -10.30 17.11
N PRO A 469 16.75 -10.65 18.07
CA PRO A 469 18.16 -10.32 18.00
C PRO A 469 18.79 -11.01 16.77
N GLY A 470 19.26 -10.23 15.80
CA GLY A 470 19.87 -10.75 14.57
C GLY A 470 19.09 -10.46 13.29
N GLY A 471 17.93 -9.81 13.40
CA GLY A 471 17.04 -9.48 12.28
C GLY A 471 15.97 -10.55 12.07
N GLY A 472 14.73 -10.11 11.96
CA GLY A 472 13.52 -10.92 11.91
C GLY A 472 12.57 -10.54 13.01
N TYR A 473 11.38 -11.10 12.99
CA TYR A 473 10.32 -10.77 13.94
C TYR A 473 9.69 -12.04 14.51
N ASN A 474 9.46 -12.05 15.80
CA ASN A 474 8.67 -13.08 16.43
C ASN A 474 7.19 -12.63 16.45
N LEU A 475 6.35 -13.39 15.76
CA LEU A 475 4.91 -13.19 15.75
C LEU A 475 4.33 -13.98 16.95
N THR A 476 4.10 -13.31 18.07
CA THR A 476 3.33 -13.93 19.17
C THR A 476 1.85 -13.78 18.83
N SER A 477 1.23 -14.87 18.40
CA SER A 477 -0.21 -14.96 18.30
C SER A 477 -0.80 -15.03 19.71
N GLY A 478 -1.87 -14.30 19.98
CA GLY A 478 -2.76 -14.54 21.10
C GLY A 478 -3.57 -15.82 20.91
N LEU A 479 -3.25 -16.60 19.90
CA LEU A 479 -3.83 -17.84 19.49
C LEU A 479 -2.93 -18.99 19.94
N ALA A 480 -3.08 -19.37 21.16
CA ALA A 480 -2.74 -20.73 21.59
C ALA A 480 -3.42 -21.80 20.69
N ASP A 481 -4.35 -21.39 19.83
CA ASP A 481 -5.18 -22.24 18.97
C ASP A 481 -4.85 -22.21 17.48
N SER A 482 -4.02 -21.30 16.94
CA SER A 482 -3.66 -21.31 15.50
C SER A 482 -2.61 -22.34 15.13
N GLY A 483 -2.14 -23.13 16.07
CA GLY A 483 -1.35 -24.33 15.82
C GLY A 483 0.04 -24.14 15.20
N ASN A 484 0.47 -22.92 14.78
CA ASN A 484 1.74 -22.83 14.04
C ASN A 484 2.54 -21.52 14.13
N PRO A 485 2.98 -21.08 15.32
CA PRO A 485 3.83 -19.92 15.45
C PRO A 485 5.17 -20.06 14.72
N ASP A 486 5.67 -21.28 14.58
CA ASP A 486 6.97 -21.53 13.93
C ASP A 486 6.94 -21.31 12.42
N LEU A 487 5.82 -21.60 11.76
CA LEU A 487 5.63 -21.30 10.35
C LEU A 487 5.59 -19.78 10.07
N CYS A 488 4.87 -19.04 10.91
CA CYS A 488 4.81 -17.58 10.81
C CYS A 488 6.21 -16.97 10.99
N ASN A 489 6.97 -17.43 11.97
CA ASN A 489 8.33 -16.96 12.23
C ASN A 489 9.26 -17.29 11.05
N ALA A 490 9.14 -18.48 10.47
CA ALA A 490 9.91 -18.90 9.32
C ALA A 490 9.59 -18.09 8.06
N LEU A 491 8.31 -17.83 7.81
CA LEU A 491 7.86 -16.99 6.70
C LEU A 491 8.38 -15.57 6.85
N VAL A 492 8.26 -14.96 8.03
CA VAL A 492 8.77 -13.62 8.31
C VAL A 492 10.28 -13.54 8.12
N ALA A 493 11.04 -14.55 8.56
CA ALA A 493 12.50 -14.61 8.35
C ALA A 493 12.87 -14.74 6.86
N SER A 494 11.98 -15.24 6.02
CA SER A 494 12.18 -15.41 4.58
C SER A 494 11.92 -14.12 3.77
N PHE A 495 11.35 -13.08 4.40
CA PHE A 495 11.13 -11.79 3.75
C PHE A 495 12.41 -10.96 3.74
N LYS A 496 12.83 -10.56 2.56
CA LYS A 496 13.94 -9.63 2.32
C LYS A 496 13.41 -8.28 1.85
N PRO A 497 14.19 -7.19 1.97
CA PRO A 497 13.85 -5.94 1.30
C PRO A 497 13.59 -6.21 -0.20
N GLY A 498 12.34 -6.08 -0.63
CA GLY A 498 11.91 -6.38 -2.01
C GLY A 498 10.86 -7.49 -2.13
N GLY A 499 10.52 -8.18 -1.04
CA GLY A 499 9.44 -9.16 -1.04
C GLY A 499 9.83 -10.56 -0.57
N LEU A 500 8.86 -11.47 -0.53
CA LEU A 500 9.05 -12.89 -0.26
C LEU A 500 9.83 -13.53 -1.42
N ASN A 501 10.85 -14.33 -1.10
CA ASN A 501 11.47 -15.17 -2.12
C ASN A 501 10.44 -16.20 -2.63
N PRO A 502 10.03 -16.16 -3.92
CA PRO A 502 9.03 -17.08 -4.46
C PRO A 502 9.37 -18.55 -4.27
N GLU A 503 10.65 -18.92 -4.27
CA GLU A 503 11.12 -20.29 -4.03
C GLU A 503 10.66 -20.88 -2.68
N VAL A 504 10.33 -20.01 -1.69
CA VAL A 504 9.79 -20.46 -0.40
C VAL A 504 8.38 -21.03 -0.57
N LEU A 505 7.58 -20.41 -1.44
CA LEU A 505 6.21 -20.84 -1.70
C LEU A 505 6.20 -22.15 -2.52
N ASP A 506 7.14 -22.31 -3.45
CA ASP A 506 7.29 -23.56 -4.21
C ASP A 506 7.58 -24.75 -3.28
N ARG A 507 8.37 -24.53 -2.24
CA ARG A 507 8.71 -25.56 -1.25
C ARG A 507 7.56 -25.95 -0.33
N LEU A 508 6.50 -25.15 -0.29
CA LEU A 508 5.28 -25.41 0.46
C LEU A 508 4.16 -25.94 -0.44
N SER A 509 4.38 -25.99 -1.76
CA SER A 509 3.44 -26.50 -2.75
C SER A 509 3.36 -28.03 -2.73
N PRO A 510 2.19 -28.64 -2.96
CA PRO A 510 2.06 -30.06 -3.15
C PRO A 510 2.54 -30.57 -4.52
N GLU A 511 3.04 -29.73 -5.41
CA GLU A 511 3.40 -30.07 -6.80
C GLU A 511 4.34 -31.26 -6.92
N VAL A 512 5.28 -31.40 -5.98
CA VAL A 512 6.23 -32.52 -5.95
C VAL A 512 5.57 -33.91 -5.93
N TYR A 513 4.32 -33.97 -5.47
CA TYR A 513 3.55 -35.20 -5.41
C TYR A 513 2.92 -35.63 -6.74
N ALA A 514 3.03 -34.81 -7.79
CA ALA A 514 2.74 -35.23 -9.15
C ALA A 514 3.69 -36.34 -9.61
N GLY A 515 4.92 -36.39 -9.07
CA GLY A 515 5.88 -37.44 -9.34
C GLY A 515 5.38 -38.85 -9.04
N PHE A 516 4.44 -39.03 -8.12
CA PHE A 516 3.85 -40.35 -7.83
C PHE A 516 2.94 -40.83 -8.94
N GLN A 517 2.18 -39.93 -9.53
CA GLN A 517 1.33 -40.22 -10.69
C GLN A 517 2.19 -40.50 -11.93
N ASP A 518 3.19 -39.68 -12.14
CA ASP A 518 4.13 -39.82 -13.25
C ASP A 518 4.89 -41.17 -13.15
N TYR A 519 5.37 -41.51 -11.95
CA TYR A 519 6.00 -42.81 -11.74
C TYR A 519 5.08 -43.97 -12.09
N ALA A 520 3.86 -43.95 -11.58
CA ALA A 520 2.89 -45.04 -11.81
C ALA A 520 2.57 -45.20 -13.31
N VAL A 521 2.42 -44.12 -14.05
CA VAL A 521 2.23 -44.11 -15.50
C VAL A 521 3.46 -44.66 -16.22
N HIS A 522 4.64 -44.14 -15.89
CA HIS A 522 5.88 -44.54 -16.61
C HIS A 522 6.25 -45.99 -16.31
N ALA A 523 6.16 -46.46 -15.08
CA ALA A 523 6.42 -47.86 -14.72
C ALA A 523 5.44 -48.82 -15.46
N THR A 524 4.14 -48.55 -15.37
CA THR A 524 3.12 -49.38 -16.05
C THR A 524 3.33 -49.41 -17.56
N ARG A 525 3.66 -48.26 -18.18
CA ARG A 525 3.95 -48.11 -19.61
C ARG A 525 5.24 -48.82 -20.01
N SER A 526 6.30 -48.72 -19.20
CA SER A 526 7.59 -49.38 -19.45
C SER A 526 7.42 -50.90 -19.44
N HIS A 527 6.74 -51.48 -18.43
CA HIS A 527 6.50 -52.89 -18.32
C HIS A 527 5.69 -53.44 -19.50
N GLN A 528 4.64 -52.72 -19.93
CA GLN A 528 3.84 -53.11 -21.08
C GLN A 528 4.67 -53.04 -22.36
N ARG A 529 5.49 -52.01 -22.57
CA ARG A 529 6.43 -51.92 -23.70
C ARG A 529 7.41 -53.09 -23.70
N ALA A 530 8.04 -53.38 -22.56
CA ALA A 530 9.00 -54.45 -22.44
C ALA A 530 8.35 -55.84 -22.74
N ALA A 531 7.13 -56.09 -22.27
CA ALA A 531 6.38 -57.33 -22.58
C ALA A 531 5.98 -57.43 -24.07
N LEU A 532 5.62 -56.34 -24.71
CA LEU A 532 5.26 -56.26 -26.11
C LEU A 532 6.46 -56.34 -27.05
N ASP A 533 7.62 -55.79 -26.64
CA ASP A 533 8.86 -55.77 -27.42
C ASP A 533 9.65 -57.07 -27.26
N ALA A 534 9.42 -57.87 -26.21
CA ALA A 534 9.97 -59.19 -26.10
C ALA A 534 9.59 -59.97 -27.36
N ARG A 535 10.54 -60.16 -28.24
CA ARG A 535 10.30 -60.50 -29.65
C ARG A 535 9.57 -61.84 -29.78
N THR A 536 8.40 -61.82 -30.44
CA THR A 536 7.73 -63.02 -30.91
C THR A 536 8.57 -63.67 -31.97
N LEU A 537 9.25 -64.73 -31.63
CA LEU A 537 9.80 -65.62 -32.61
C LEU A 537 8.64 -66.15 -33.50
N GLY A 538 8.42 -65.57 -34.66
CA GLY A 538 7.63 -66.31 -35.64
C GLY A 538 6.53 -65.64 -36.44
N PHE A 539 6.17 -64.32 -36.27
CA PHE A 539 5.24 -63.74 -37.25
C PHE A 539 5.88 -63.35 -38.60
N ILE A 540 7.16 -63.02 -38.55
CA ILE A 540 7.94 -62.74 -39.77
C ILE A 540 9.03 -63.78 -39.82
N GLN A 541 8.73 -64.95 -40.47
CA GLN A 541 9.79 -65.85 -40.88
C GLN A 541 10.55 -65.18 -42.07
N PRO A 542 11.89 -65.22 -42.07
CA PRO A 542 12.61 -64.84 -43.28
C PRO A 542 12.13 -65.76 -44.40
N PRO A 543 12.00 -65.26 -45.64
CA PRO A 543 11.63 -66.13 -46.77
C PRO A 543 12.59 -67.29 -46.78
N ARG A 544 12.09 -68.48 -46.68
CA ARG A 544 12.89 -69.65 -46.85
C ARG A 544 13.43 -69.57 -48.27
N CYS A 545 14.72 -69.39 -48.43
CA CYS A 545 15.35 -69.63 -49.76
C CYS A 545 15.02 -71.05 -50.11
N SER A 546 14.13 -71.17 -51.05
CA SER A 546 13.86 -72.54 -51.68
C SER A 546 15.13 -72.87 -52.47
N ARG A 547 16.07 -73.52 -51.83
CA ARG A 547 17.07 -74.26 -52.56
C ARG A 547 16.33 -75.41 -53.18
N SER A 548 16.05 -75.26 -54.44
CA SER A 548 15.70 -76.43 -55.30
C SER A 548 16.87 -77.37 -55.37
N GLY A 549 16.88 -78.37 -54.50
CA GLY A 549 17.78 -79.46 -54.47
C GLY A 549 17.04 -80.67 -53.97
N GLY A 550 16.65 -81.56 -54.81
CA GLY A 550 15.95 -82.78 -54.49
C GLY A 550 16.79 -83.66 -53.62
N GLY A 551 16.32 -83.88 -52.43
CA GLY A 551 16.84 -84.84 -51.46
C GLY A 551 15.67 -85.27 -50.51
N LYS A 552 15.30 -86.54 -50.67
CA LYS A 552 14.36 -87.20 -49.79
C LYS A 552 14.88 -87.20 -48.38
N ASP A 553 14.48 -86.30 -47.53
CA ASP A 553 14.42 -86.40 -46.12
C ASP A 553 13.32 -85.45 -45.59
N ALA A 554 12.09 -85.96 -45.68
CA ALA A 554 10.97 -85.39 -44.97
C ALA A 554 11.29 -85.67 -43.50
N LEU A 555 11.77 -84.66 -42.84
CA LEU A 555 11.75 -84.63 -41.37
C LEU A 555 10.31 -84.84 -40.95
N PRO A 556 10.04 -85.80 -39.99
CA PRO A 556 8.68 -86.08 -39.55
C PRO A 556 8.10 -84.79 -38.98
N ALA A 557 6.83 -84.52 -39.28
CA ALA A 557 6.04 -83.51 -38.68
C ALA A 557 6.17 -83.69 -37.16
N ARG A 558 6.98 -82.92 -36.54
CA ARG A 558 7.20 -82.94 -35.11
C ARG A 558 5.86 -82.58 -34.47
N ALA A 559 5.36 -83.58 -33.61
CA ALA A 559 4.22 -83.38 -32.79
C ALA A 559 4.18 -81.97 -32.19
N ALA A 560 3.01 -81.41 -32.10
CA ALA A 560 2.75 -80.03 -31.65
C ALA A 560 3.69 -79.65 -30.49
N ALA A 561 4.69 -78.87 -30.82
CA ALA A 561 5.50 -78.22 -29.77
C ALA A 561 4.54 -77.42 -28.89
N ASN A 562 4.77 -77.44 -27.59
CA ASN A 562 4.00 -76.67 -26.65
C ASN A 562 3.83 -75.26 -27.21
N PRO A 563 2.62 -74.76 -27.44
CA PRO A 563 2.39 -73.46 -28.08
C PRO A 563 2.81 -72.31 -27.18
N TRP A 564 3.23 -72.55 -25.96
CA TRP A 564 3.60 -71.58 -24.98
C TRP A 564 5.06 -71.12 -25.11
N GLU A 565 5.27 -69.82 -25.10
CA GLU A 565 6.55 -69.20 -25.02
C GLU A 565 6.58 -68.36 -23.73
N TYR A 566 7.56 -68.63 -22.87
CA TYR A 566 7.79 -67.89 -21.63
C TYR A 566 8.85 -66.86 -21.86
N PHE A 567 8.68 -65.69 -21.25
CA PHE A 567 9.66 -64.63 -21.30
C PHE A 567 9.89 -64.02 -19.94
N ALA A 568 11.10 -63.51 -19.75
CA ALA A 568 11.46 -62.60 -18.65
C ALA A 568 12.14 -61.39 -19.22
N ALA A 569 11.91 -60.23 -18.59
CA ALA A 569 12.57 -59.01 -18.93
C ALA A 569 12.93 -58.23 -17.69
N VAL A 570 13.93 -57.41 -17.85
CA VAL A 570 14.32 -56.38 -16.89
C VAL A 570 14.20 -55.08 -17.64
N ASP A 571 13.55 -54.11 -17.08
CA ASP A 571 13.51 -52.75 -17.59
C ASP A 571 13.99 -51.74 -16.58
N TYR A 572 14.52 -50.69 -17.07
CA TYR A 572 14.93 -49.50 -16.31
C TYR A 572 14.39 -48.30 -17.07
N PHE A 573 13.78 -47.37 -16.35
CA PHE A 573 13.41 -46.08 -16.89
C PHE A 573 13.95 -44.98 -15.97
N ASP A 574 14.20 -43.82 -16.58
CA ASP A 574 14.72 -42.63 -15.94
C ASP A 574 14.15 -41.42 -16.65
N VAL A 575 13.52 -40.55 -15.92
CA VAL A 575 12.88 -39.34 -16.42
C VAL A 575 13.33 -38.20 -15.55
N GLU A 576 13.98 -37.20 -16.14
CA GLU A 576 14.31 -35.95 -15.47
C GLU A 576 13.33 -34.88 -15.89
N THR A 577 12.80 -34.13 -14.94
CA THR A 577 11.94 -32.98 -15.19
C THR A 577 12.72 -31.70 -14.86
N ASP A 578 12.72 -30.75 -15.78
CA ASP A 578 13.31 -29.45 -15.54
C ASP A 578 12.37 -28.54 -14.72
N ASN A 579 12.96 -27.74 -13.83
CA ASN A 579 12.23 -26.75 -13.04
C ASN A 579 11.69 -25.64 -13.95
N SER A 580 10.39 -25.66 -14.20
CA SER A 580 9.68 -24.64 -14.94
C SER A 580 8.61 -23.97 -14.07
N PRO A 581 8.11 -22.79 -14.42
CA PRO A 581 7.00 -22.17 -13.69
C PRO A 581 5.82 -23.16 -13.58
N ASN A 582 5.37 -23.45 -12.36
CA ASN A 582 4.32 -24.44 -12.02
C ASN A 582 4.73 -25.91 -12.18
N ARG A 583 6.02 -26.23 -12.10
CA ARG A 583 6.50 -27.60 -12.08
C ARG A 583 7.64 -27.74 -11.08
N ALA A 584 7.48 -28.66 -10.14
CA ALA A 584 8.55 -29.00 -9.20
C ALA A 584 9.68 -29.76 -9.93
N ASP A 585 10.93 -29.49 -9.55
CA ASP A 585 12.11 -30.23 -9.98
C ASP A 585 12.13 -31.60 -9.28
N TYR A 586 11.84 -32.68 -10.02
CA TYR A 586 12.01 -34.06 -9.58
C TYR A 586 12.36 -34.98 -10.74
N GLY A 587 13.16 -36.00 -10.44
CA GLY A 587 13.40 -37.14 -11.31
C GLY A 587 12.61 -38.36 -10.84
N ILE A 588 12.21 -39.19 -11.77
CA ILE A 588 11.67 -40.50 -11.45
C ILE A 588 12.52 -41.60 -12.11
N SER A 589 12.93 -42.60 -11.34
CA SER A 589 13.64 -43.73 -11.88
C SER A 589 13.08 -45.03 -11.34
N GLY A 590 13.03 -46.04 -12.18
CA GLY A 590 12.50 -47.31 -11.80
C GLY A 590 13.21 -48.48 -12.46
N PHE A 591 13.25 -49.61 -11.73
CA PHE A 591 13.78 -50.88 -12.17
C PHE A 591 12.71 -51.97 -12.00
N GLY A 592 12.26 -52.52 -13.12
CA GLY A 592 11.21 -53.53 -13.19
C GLY A 592 11.74 -54.91 -13.53
N LEU A 593 11.17 -55.92 -12.88
CA LEU A 593 11.39 -57.35 -13.16
C LEU A 593 10.10 -57.98 -13.68
N ILE A 594 10.12 -58.37 -14.94
CA ILE A 594 8.93 -58.80 -15.66
C ILE A 594 9.03 -60.28 -15.97
N ALA A 595 7.98 -61.02 -15.72
CA ALA A 595 7.86 -62.41 -16.15
C ALA A 595 6.49 -62.64 -16.82
N GLY A 596 6.49 -63.32 -17.92
CA GLY A 596 5.26 -63.56 -18.66
C GLY A 596 5.25 -64.76 -19.53
N ALA A 597 4.09 -65.03 -20.07
CA ALA A 597 3.88 -66.13 -21.04
C ALA A 597 2.97 -65.65 -22.15
N ARG A 598 3.16 -66.20 -23.33
CA ARG A 598 2.32 -65.97 -24.51
C ARG A 598 2.12 -67.24 -25.32
N THR A 599 1.01 -67.33 -26.02
CA THR A 599 0.67 -68.49 -26.87
C THR A 599 -0.02 -68.08 -28.14
N ALA A 600 0.04 -68.93 -29.17
CA ALA A 600 -0.73 -68.71 -30.38
C ALA A 600 -2.13 -69.37 -30.23
N ILE A 601 -3.17 -68.51 -30.37
CA ILE A 601 -4.56 -69.05 -30.41
C ILE A 601 -4.90 -69.53 -31.83
N SER A 602 -4.30 -68.88 -32.84
CA SER A 602 -4.41 -69.20 -34.24
C SER A 602 -3.12 -68.84 -34.99
N ASP A 603 -3.05 -69.13 -36.27
CA ASP A 603 -1.90 -68.75 -37.12
C ASP A 603 -1.72 -67.26 -37.25
N SER A 604 -2.79 -66.52 -36.98
CA SER A 604 -2.81 -65.03 -37.10
C SER A 604 -2.93 -64.33 -35.78
N VAL A 605 -3.21 -65.00 -34.65
CA VAL A 605 -3.45 -64.33 -33.36
C VAL A 605 -2.61 -64.96 -32.25
N ARG A 606 -1.91 -64.07 -31.52
CA ARG A 606 -1.20 -64.46 -30.30
C ARG A 606 -1.68 -63.64 -29.13
N VAL A 607 -1.76 -64.23 -27.96
CA VAL A 607 -2.13 -63.59 -26.71
C VAL A 607 -1.10 -63.90 -25.65
N GLY A 608 -0.96 -63.01 -24.71
CA GLY A 608 -0.03 -63.20 -23.59
C GLY A 608 -0.42 -62.36 -22.39
N GLY A 609 0.28 -62.62 -21.32
CA GLY A 609 0.15 -61.85 -20.11
C GLY A 609 1.48 -61.83 -19.36
N TYR A 610 1.60 -60.88 -18.47
CA TYR A 610 2.79 -60.71 -17.65
C TYR A 610 2.43 -60.26 -16.22
N VAL A 611 3.35 -60.45 -15.31
CA VAL A 611 3.43 -59.84 -14.00
C VAL A 611 4.78 -59.17 -13.89
N ALA A 612 4.83 -58.02 -13.20
CA ALA A 612 6.06 -57.33 -12.94
C ALA A 612 6.12 -56.87 -11.48
N ALA A 613 7.32 -56.80 -10.95
CA ALA A 613 7.63 -56.20 -9.67
C ALA A 613 8.63 -55.02 -9.90
N ASP A 614 8.45 -53.97 -9.21
CA ASP A 614 9.12 -52.70 -9.44
C ASP A 614 9.67 -52.09 -8.16
N ASN A 615 10.86 -51.49 -8.26
CA ASN A 615 11.46 -50.62 -7.24
C ASN A 615 12.09 -49.43 -7.95
N GLY A 616 11.93 -48.26 -7.33
CA GLY A 616 12.46 -47.06 -7.88
C GLY A 616 12.42 -45.90 -6.90
N SER A 617 12.50 -44.71 -7.43
CA SER A 617 12.51 -43.51 -6.62
C SER A 617 11.83 -42.33 -7.35
N VAL A 618 11.41 -41.37 -6.55
CA VAL A 618 10.99 -40.04 -6.95
C VAL A 618 11.87 -39.10 -6.19
N ASP A 619 12.90 -38.54 -6.83
CA ASP A 619 13.94 -37.74 -6.20
C ASP A 619 14.03 -36.37 -6.79
N GLY A 620 14.22 -35.34 -5.97
CA GLY A 620 14.37 -33.96 -6.41
C GLY A 620 14.86 -33.06 -5.29
N THR A 621 14.91 -31.78 -5.58
CA THR A 621 15.33 -30.77 -4.59
C THR A 621 14.45 -30.78 -3.35
N LEU A 622 13.17 -31.11 -3.53
CA LEU A 622 12.13 -31.02 -2.50
C LEU A 622 11.52 -32.36 -2.10
N ILE A 623 11.86 -33.45 -2.76
CA ILE A 623 11.32 -34.79 -2.49
C ILE A 623 12.44 -35.82 -2.54
N ASP A 624 12.38 -36.76 -1.62
CA ASP A 624 13.26 -37.95 -1.56
C ASP A 624 12.36 -39.13 -1.17
N GLY A 625 11.99 -39.90 -2.17
CA GLY A 625 10.98 -40.95 -2.02
C GLY A 625 11.31 -42.25 -2.71
N ASP A 626 11.24 -43.33 -1.98
CA ASP A 626 11.32 -44.70 -2.48
C ASP A 626 9.94 -45.13 -3.06
N ALA A 627 9.97 -45.72 -4.22
CA ALA A 627 8.82 -46.31 -4.89
C ALA A 627 8.96 -47.85 -4.93
N SER A 628 7.89 -48.53 -4.65
CA SER A 628 7.81 -49.98 -4.84
C SER A 628 6.42 -50.40 -5.34
N GLY A 629 6.35 -51.39 -6.21
CA GLY A 629 5.06 -51.76 -6.74
C GLY A 629 5.06 -53.04 -7.56
N TRP A 630 3.94 -53.29 -8.17
CA TRP A 630 3.75 -54.40 -9.08
C TRP A 630 2.78 -54.02 -10.20
N SER A 631 2.94 -54.70 -11.33
CA SER A 631 1.96 -54.59 -12.41
C SER A 631 1.63 -55.93 -13.01
N LEU A 632 0.48 -55.98 -13.63
CA LEU A 632 0.05 -57.13 -14.43
C LEU A 632 -0.55 -56.64 -15.74
N GLY A 633 -0.36 -57.39 -16.79
CA GLY A 633 -0.92 -57.01 -18.07
C GLY A 633 -1.27 -58.20 -18.98
N LEU A 634 -2.21 -57.90 -19.85
CA LEU A 634 -2.64 -58.80 -20.93
C LEU A 634 -2.35 -58.14 -22.27
N PHE A 635 -1.94 -58.85 -23.26
CA PHE A 635 -1.73 -58.34 -24.60
C PHE A 635 -2.12 -59.33 -25.67
N ALA A 636 -2.43 -58.76 -26.86
CA ALA A 636 -2.74 -59.55 -28.02
C ALA A 636 -2.03 -58.96 -29.26
N LYS A 637 -1.58 -59.80 -30.17
CA LYS A 637 -1.06 -59.40 -31.50
C LYS A 637 -1.81 -60.19 -32.57
N ALA A 638 -2.39 -59.47 -33.54
CA ALA A 638 -3.14 -60.07 -34.64
C ALA A 638 -2.56 -59.67 -35.97
N LEU A 639 -2.27 -60.62 -36.85
CA LEU A 639 -1.91 -60.45 -38.23
C LEU A 639 -3.21 -60.29 -39.04
N VAL A 640 -3.55 -59.06 -39.41
CA VAL A 640 -4.82 -58.75 -40.07
C VAL A 640 -4.70 -58.76 -41.61
N HIS A 641 -3.47 -58.58 -42.11
CA HIS A 641 -3.23 -58.64 -43.53
C HIS A 641 -1.88 -59.34 -43.85
N ALA A 642 -1.94 -60.54 -44.39
CA ALA A 642 -0.75 -61.39 -44.55
C ALA A 642 0.23 -60.87 -45.64
N ALA A 643 -0.26 -60.23 -46.68
CA ALA A 643 0.61 -59.79 -47.82
C ALA A 643 1.49 -58.60 -47.42
N THR A 644 0.97 -57.67 -46.59
CA THR A 644 1.72 -56.49 -46.10
C THR A 644 2.23 -56.71 -44.66
N HIS A 645 2.06 -57.94 -44.12
CA HIS A 645 2.38 -58.25 -42.72
C HIS A 645 1.85 -57.17 -41.73
N THR A 646 0.59 -56.75 -41.95
CA THR A 646 -0.02 -55.73 -41.08
C THR A 646 -0.45 -56.36 -39.77
N LEU A 647 0.08 -55.86 -38.67
CA LEU A 647 -0.18 -56.30 -37.30
C LEU A 647 -0.98 -55.29 -36.54
N ILE A 648 -1.99 -55.71 -35.82
CA ILE A 648 -2.61 -54.93 -34.74
C ILE A 648 -2.12 -55.53 -33.42
N THR A 649 -1.63 -54.68 -32.55
CA THR A 649 -1.20 -55.01 -31.22
C THR A 649 -2.08 -54.25 -30.23
N GLY A 650 -2.63 -54.91 -29.23
CA GLY A 650 -3.38 -54.30 -28.15
C GLY A 650 -2.84 -54.77 -26.80
N GLY A 651 -2.90 -53.93 -25.83
CA GLY A 651 -2.48 -54.22 -24.45
C GLY A 651 -3.41 -53.59 -23.44
N LEU A 652 -3.58 -54.27 -22.31
CA LEU A 652 -4.25 -53.77 -21.13
C LEU A 652 -3.38 -54.12 -19.93
N SER A 653 -2.99 -53.15 -19.12
CA SER A 653 -2.19 -53.38 -17.93
C SER A 653 -2.71 -52.55 -16.74
N TYR A 654 -2.50 -53.07 -15.56
CA TYR A 654 -2.78 -52.44 -14.30
C TYR A 654 -1.53 -52.50 -13.42
N GLY A 655 -1.16 -51.38 -12.84
CA GLY A 655 -0.06 -51.25 -11.89
C GLY A 655 -0.53 -50.63 -10.61
N SER A 656 0.05 -51.04 -9.49
CA SER A 656 -0.18 -50.45 -8.16
C SER A 656 1.15 -50.23 -7.47
N TYR A 657 1.40 -49.03 -7.06
CA TYR A 657 2.69 -48.57 -6.53
C TYR A 657 2.48 -47.88 -5.19
N THR A 658 3.46 -47.96 -4.32
CA THR A 658 3.47 -47.34 -3.00
C THR A 658 4.75 -46.53 -2.84
N PHE A 659 4.62 -45.38 -2.19
CA PHE A 659 5.69 -44.42 -2.00
C PHE A 659 5.91 -44.18 -0.51
N ASP A 660 7.17 -44.20 -0.09
CA ASP A 660 7.63 -43.88 1.25
C ASP A 660 8.77 -42.89 1.14
N GLY A 661 8.80 -41.84 1.98
CA GLY A 661 9.88 -40.87 1.88
C GLY A 661 9.65 -39.58 2.68
N THR A 662 10.33 -38.53 2.26
CA THR A 662 10.26 -37.24 2.91
C THR A 662 10.15 -36.13 1.86
N ARG A 663 9.28 -35.16 2.14
CA ARG A 663 9.32 -33.88 1.44
C ARG A 663 10.22 -32.92 2.24
N GLY A 664 11.23 -32.39 1.59
CA GLY A 664 12.09 -31.36 2.15
C GLY A 664 11.34 -30.04 2.21
N SER A 665 10.98 -29.58 3.40
CA SER A 665 10.52 -28.21 3.62
C SER A 665 11.63 -27.44 4.30
N LEU A 666 11.82 -26.20 3.90
CA LEU A 666 12.85 -25.32 4.43
C LEU A 666 12.23 -24.33 5.38
N ILE A 667 12.59 -24.39 6.64
CA ILE A 667 12.24 -23.40 7.64
C ILE A 667 13.54 -22.70 8.07
N ALA A 668 13.56 -21.38 7.96
CA ALA A 668 14.67 -20.58 8.45
C ALA A 668 14.59 -20.46 9.98
N SER A 669 15.58 -20.91 10.71
CA SER A 669 15.69 -20.75 12.18
C SER A 669 16.78 -19.77 12.49
N ASP A 670 17.28 -18.89 11.85
CA ASP A 670 18.39 -17.92 12.14
C ASP A 670 18.99 -17.26 10.88
N GLY A 671 18.18 -17.11 9.83
CA GLY A 671 18.67 -16.67 8.52
C GLY A 671 19.30 -17.78 7.69
N GLY A 672 19.35 -19.02 8.21
CA GLY A 672 19.76 -20.24 7.53
C GLY A 672 18.56 -21.21 7.34
N TRP A 673 18.60 -21.99 6.28
CA TRP A 673 17.57 -22.96 5.97
C TRP A 673 17.80 -24.26 6.75
N ALA A 674 16.89 -24.64 7.66
CA ALA A 674 16.91 -25.96 8.30
C ALA A 674 16.03 -26.93 7.50
N ARG A 675 16.54 -28.11 7.15
CA ARG A 675 15.75 -29.20 6.57
C ARG A 675 14.89 -29.83 7.65
N ALA A 676 13.63 -29.44 7.76
CA ALA A 676 12.66 -30.21 8.50
C ALA A 676 11.88 -31.04 7.47
N GLY A 677 12.15 -32.31 7.34
CA GLY A 677 11.42 -33.21 6.44
C GLY A 677 10.06 -33.55 7.00
N ALA A 678 9.02 -33.40 6.19
CA ALA A 678 7.72 -34.01 6.45
C ALA A 678 7.69 -35.40 5.78
N GLY A 679 7.52 -36.44 6.57
CA GLY A 679 7.54 -37.81 6.07
C GLY A 679 6.19 -38.24 5.49
N PHE A 680 6.20 -39.05 4.45
CA PHE A 680 5.03 -39.76 3.94
C PHE A 680 5.33 -41.26 3.91
N ARG A 681 4.30 -42.08 4.07
CA ARG A 681 4.46 -43.52 4.06
C ARG A 681 3.23 -44.23 3.50
N GLY A 682 3.47 -45.23 2.62
CA GLY A 682 2.44 -46.09 2.08
C GLY A 682 1.45 -45.31 1.20
N VAL A 683 1.88 -44.25 0.53
CA VAL A 683 1.02 -43.52 -0.39
C VAL A 683 0.82 -44.37 -1.64
N ALA A 684 -0.41 -44.78 -1.92
CA ALA A 684 -0.70 -45.57 -3.08
C ALA A 684 -1.02 -44.72 -4.31
N SER A 685 -0.54 -45.19 -5.49
CA SER A 685 -0.93 -44.64 -6.79
C SER A 685 -1.10 -45.80 -7.76
N ASP A 686 -2.26 -45.91 -8.38
CA ASP A 686 -2.63 -46.94 -9.32
C ASP A 686 -2.69 -46.42 -10.76
N ALA A 687 -2.34 -47.25 -11.73
CA ALA A 687 -2.45 -46.94 -13.14
C ALA A 687 -3.07 -48.09 -13.94
N LEU A 688 -4.06 -47.75 -14.74
CA LEU A 688 -4.66 -48.65 -15.72
C LEU A 688 -4.34 -48.16 -17.13
N GLU A 689 -3.56 -48.89 -17.90
CA GLU A 689 -3.19 -48.57 -19.25
C GLU A 689 -3.91 -49.41 -20.28
N PHE A 690 -4.46 -48.80 -21.29
CA PHE A 690 -4.92 -49.39 -22.54
C PHE A 690 -4.05 -48.90 -23.67
N SER A 691 -3.56 -49.78 -24.52
CA SER A 691 -2.79 -49.46 -25.73
C SER A 691 -3.28 -50.22 -26.97
N VAL A 692 -3.25 -49.57 -28.11
CA VAL A 692 -3.48 -50.20 -29.43
C VAL A 692 -2.52 -49.60 -30.45
N ALA A 693 -1.91 -50.43 -31.26
CA ALA A 693 -1.03 -49.99 -32.33
C ALA A 693 -1.24 -50.83 -33.58
N ALA A 694 -1.15 -50.20 -34.73
CA ALA A 694 -1.12 -50.85 -36.03
C ALA A 694 0.26 -50.64 -36.69
N SER A 695 0.87 -51.73 -37.16
CA SER A 695 2.15 -51.65 -37.84
C SER A 695 2.11 -52.46 -39.12
N SER A 696 2.82 -52.04 -40.17
CA SER A 696 2.82 -52.73 -41.48
C SER A 696 4.23 -52.74 -42.06
N LEU A 697 4.57 -53.88 -42.73
CA LEU A 697 5.84 -54.03 -43.42
C LEU A 697 5.70 -53.36 -44.78
N VAL A 698 6.33 -52.20 -45.01
CA VAL A 698 6.24 -51.41 -46.25
C VAL A 698 7.40 -51.64 -47.20
N TYR A 699 8.53 -52.13 -46.69
CA TYR A 699 9.71 -52.42 -47.46
C TYR A 699 10.47 -53.60 -46.85
N GLN A 700 10.88 -54.57 -47.70
CA GLN A 700 11.63 -55.73 -47.28
C GLN A 700 12.66 -56.13 -48.33
N THR A 701 13.87 -56.40 -47.85
CA THR A 701 14.91 -57.11 -48.60
C THR A 701 15.28 -58.40 -47.87
N GLU A 702 16.28 -59.13 -48.35
CA GLU A 702 16.78 -60.34 -47.63
C GLU A 702 17.27 -60.05 -46.22
N ARG A 703 17.75 -58.82 -45.94
CA ARG A 703 18.38 -58.46 -44.70
C ARG A 703 17.81 -57.22 -44.02
N PHE A 704 16.93 -56.46 -44.71
CA PHE A 704 16.46 -55.17 -44.21
C PHE A 704 14.94 -55.07 -44.30
N ARG A 705 14.31 -54.48 -43.30
CA ARG A 705 12.87 -54.25 -43.22
C ARG A 705 12.56 -52.86 -42.68
N LEU A 706 11.54 -52.20 -43.24
CA LEU A 706 10.95 -50.96 -42.77
C LEU A 706 9.52 -51.18 -42.34
N ILE A 707 9.19 -50.72 -41.16
CA ILE A 707 7.93 -50.99 -40.47
C ILE A 707 7.41 -49.69 -39.82
N PRO A 708 6.58 -48.91 -40.53
CA PRO A 708 5.85 -47.84 -39.92
C PRO A 708 4.81 -48.39 -38.94
N ALA A 709 4.53 -47.60 -37.88
CA ALA A 709 3.49 -47.90 -36.93
C ALA A 709 2.79 -46.63 -36.44
N ILE A 710 1.50 -46.78 -36.18
CA ILE A 710 0.70 -45.75 -35.49
C ILE A 710 0.09 -46.40 -34.25
N GLY A 711 0.08 -45.68 -33.14
CA GLY A 711 -0.44 -46.22 -31.87
C GLY A 711 -1.22 -45.16 -31.10
N LEU A 712 -2.08 -45.62 -30.22
CA LEU A 712 -2.79 -44.85 -29.22
C LEU A 712 -2.57 -45.54 -27.87
N ARG A 713 -2.32 -44.73 -26.87
CA ARG A 713 -2.21 -45.14 -25.48
C ARG A 713 -3.12 -44.29 -24.62
N TYR A 714 -3.78 -44.87 -23.68
CA TYR A 714 -4.58 -44.19 -22.67
C TYR A 714 -4.26 -44.78 -21.32
N VAL A 715 -3.91 -43.94 -20.37
CA VAL A 715 -3.68 -44.30 -18.96
C VAL A 715 -4.64 -43.51 -18.11
N CYS A 716 -5.28 -44.18 -17.18
CA CYS A 716 -6.03 -43.54 -16.10
C CYS A 716 -5.68 -44.21 -14.78
N GLY A 717 -5.77 -43.48 -13.71
CA GLY A 717 -5.46 -43.95 -12.38
C GLY A 717 -5.89 -43.02 -11.30
N ASP A 718 -5.68 -43.48 -10.08
CA ASP A 718 -6.00 -42.74 -8.88
C ASP A 718 -4.75 -42.70 -7.98
N ARG A 719 -4.58 -41.61 -7.29
CA ARG A 719 -3.64 -41.49 -6.18
C ARG A 719 -4.42 -41.29 -4.90
N ASP A 720 -4.11 -42.07 -3.88
CA ASP A 720 -4.74 -41.95 -2.57
C ASP A 720 -4.38 -40.64 -1.90
N GLY A 721 -5.34 -40.07 -1.15
CA GLY A 721 -5.07 -38.96 -0.24
C GLY A 721 -4.29 -39.44 0.98
N PHE A 722 -3.39 -38.60 1.47
CA PHE A 722 -2.55 -38.86 2.61
C PHE A 722 -2.26 -37.63 3.45
N ALA A 723 -1.79 -37.85 4.66
CA ALA A 723 -1.24 -36.78 5.50
C ALA A 723 0.25 -37.08 5.75
N GLU A 724 1.06 -36.04 5.60
CA GLU A 724 2.47 -36.09 5.94
C GLU A 724 2.63 -36.38 7.44
N ALA A 725 3.47 -37.36 7.77
CA ALA A 725 3.79 -37.68 9.14
C ALA A 725 4.71 -36.58 9.72
N THR A 726 4.32 -36.02 10.84
CA THR A 726 5.11 -35.06 11.59
C THR A 726 5.88 -35.80 12.68
N GLY A 727 7.20 -35.60 12.72
CA GLY A 727 7.99 -35.96 13.91
C GLY A 727 7.56 -35.11 15.12
N ALA A 728 8.05 -35.42 16.29
CA ALA A 728 7.85 -34.56 17.45
C ALA A 728 9.06 -33.60 17.58
N PRO A 729 8.87 -32.26 17.53
CA PRO A 729 7.60 -31.55 17.38
C PRO A 729 7.00 -31.63 15.97
N ALA A 730 5.68 -31.49 15.87
CA ALA A 730 4.95 -31.56 14.61
C ALA A 730 5.51 -30.52 13.62
N SER A 731 5.77 -30.94 12.37
CA SER A 731 6.23 -30.02 11.33
C SER A 731 5.09 -29.06 10.97
N PRO A 732 5.33 -27.75 11.12
CA PRO A 732 4.30 -26.74 10.84
C PRO A 732 3.89 -26.67 9.36
N VAL A 733 4.68 -27.23 8.48
CA VAL A 733 4.49 -27.19 7.03
C VAL A 733 4.00 -28.53 6.46
N ALA A 734 3.62 -29.45 7.33
CA ALA A 734 3.05 -30.71 6.89
C ALA A 734 1.73 -30.49 6.13
N LEU A 735 1.57 -31.24 5.05
CA LEU A 735 0.39 -31.17 4.19
C LEU A 735 -0.51 -32.41 4.42
N ALA A 736 -1.79 -32.15 4.40
CA ALA A 736 -2.79 -33.19 4.11
C ALA A 736 -3.16 -33.06 2.63
N VAL A 737 -2.71 -34.04 1.84
CA VAL A 737 -2.88 -34.04 0.39
C VAL A 737 -4.11 -34.83 0.03
N GLY A 738 -4.98 -34.29 -0.79
CA GLY A 738 -6.18 -34.97 -1.28
C GLY A 738 -5.85 -36.08 -2.26
N GLY A 739 -6.71 -37.08 -2.38
CA GLY A 739 -6.66 -38.06 -3.46
C GLY A 739 -7.12 -37.44 -4.77
N ASP A 740 -6.46 -37.78 -5.86
CA ASP A 740 -6.77 -37.28 -7.20
C ASP A 740 -6.80 -38.39 -8.24
N ALA A 741 -7.76 -38.32 -9.16
CA ALA A 741 -7.79 -39.13 -10.36
C ALA A 741 -7.04 -38.44 -11.48
N TYR A 742 -6.28 -39.20 -12.24
CA TYR A 742 -5.50 -38.67 -13.37
C TYR A 742 -5.71 -39.52 -14.64
N HIS A 743 -5.43 -38.92 -15.78
CA HIS A 743 -5.48 -39.63 -17.06
C HIS A 743 -4.51 -38.97 -18.07
N SER A 744 -4.02 -39.78 -18.97
CA SER A 744 -3.08 -39.38 -20.01
C SER A 744 -3.44 -40.10 -21.31
N ALA A 745 -3.46 -39.39 -22.41
CA ALA A 745 -3.73 -39.94 -23.72
C ALA A 745 -2.65 -39.52 -24.72
N LEU A 746 -2.00 -40.49 -25.39
CA LEU A 746 -0.93 -40.26 -26.34
C LEU A 746 -1.24 -40.90 -27.67
N ALA A 747 -0.97 -40.17 -28.78
CA ALA A 747 -0.86 -40.75 -30.12
C ALA A 747 0.61 -40.85 -30.50
N GLU A 748 1.02 -42.00 -30.98
CA GLU A 748 2.40 -42.26 -31.43
C GLU A 748 2.45 -42.58 -32.94
N LEU A 749 3.43 -42.01 -33.65
CA LEU A 749 3.77 -42.37 -35.03
C LEU A 749 5.26 -42.73 -35.05
N SER A 750 5.58 -43.90 -35.56
CA SER A 750 6.97 -44.34 -35.57
C SER A 750 7.35 -45.05 -36.86
N LEU A 751 8.63 -45.06 -37.15
CA LEU A 751 9.24 -45.82 -38.22
C LEU A 751 10.39 -46.69 -37.66
N ARG A 752 10.23 -47.99 -37.72
CA ARG A 752 11.24 -48.93 -37.28
C ARG A 752 11.97 -49.54 -38.50
N ALA A 753 13.27 -49.52 -38.43
CA ALA A 753 14.15 -50.18 -39.37
C ALA A 753 14.79 -51.41 -38.72
N GLU A 754 14.76 -52.55 -39.34
CA GLU A 754 15.39 -53.78 -38.84
C GLU A 754 16.42 -54.28 -39.84
N ALA A 755 17.57 -54.77 -39.38
CA ALA A 755 18.64 -55.33 -40.21
C ALA A 755 19.13 -56.67 -39.61
N ASP A 756 19.09 -57.72 -40.39
CA ASP A 756 19.68 -59.00 -40.04
C ASP A 756 21.18 -58.99 -40.24
N LEU A 757 21.97 -58.78 -39.17
CA LEU A 757 23.43 -58.70 -39.23
C LEU A 757 24.06 -60.07 -39.45
N THR A 758 23.48 -61.10 -38.83
CA THR A 758 23.86 -62.53 -39.02
C THR A 758 22.60 -63.40 -39.04
N ALA A 759 22.72 -64.69 -39.28
CA ALA A 759 21.62 -65.62 -39.21
C ALA A 759 20.92 -65.71 -37.80
N GLY A 760 21.52 -65.16 -36.79
CA GLY A 760 20.99 -65.18 -35.44
C GLY A 760 20.84 -63.82 -34.77
N ILE A 761 21.36 -62.71 -35.31
CA ILE A 761 21.33 -61.37 -34.75
C ILE A 761 20.62 -60.42 -35.67
N THR A 762 19.56 -59.80 -35.15
CA THR A 762 18.85 -58.68 -35.81
C THR A 762 19.01 -57.40 -34.97
N ALA A 763 19.61 -56.36 -35.60
CA ALA A 763 19.59 -55.02 -34.99
C ALA A 763 18.36 -54.27 -35.51
N HIS A 764 17.88 -53.32 -34.70
CA HIS A 764 16.81 -52.43 -35.10
C HIS A 764 17.05 -51.01 -34.56
N GLY A 765 16.60 -50.03 -35.33
CA GLY A 765 16.50 -48.65 -34.94
C GLY A 765 15.08 -48.11 -35.13
N MET A 766 14.65 -47.21 -34.35
CA MET A 766 13.32 -46.59 -34.39
C MET A 766 13.43 -45.09 -34.22
N VAL A 767 12.63 -44.37 -34.96
CA VAL A 767 12.40 -42.94 -34.75
C VAL A 767 10.90 -42.70 -34.79
N GLY A 768 10.42 -41.83 -33.98
CA GLY A 768 9.01 -41.50 -33.94
C GLY A 768 8.70 -40.21 -33.24
N PHE A 769 7.42 -39.91 -33.22
CA PHE A 769 6.85 -38.74 -32.58
C PHE A 769 5.63 -39.19 -31.75
N SER A 770 5.52 -38.69 -30.57
CA SER A 770 4.32 -38.77 -29.73
C SER A 770 3.65 -37.40 -29.59
N LYS A 771 2.34 -37.41 -29.57
CA LYS A 771 1.49 -36.23 -29.38
C LYS A 771 0.56 -36.48 -28.20
N GLY A 772 0.60 -35.62 -27.19
CA GLY A 772 -0.41 -35.53 -26.16
C GLY A 772 -1.76 -35.14 -26.78
N ILE A 773 -2.81 -35.89 -26.41
CA ILE A 773 -4.19 -35.65 -26.87
C ILE A 773 -4.97 -34.90 -25.79
N ASN A 774 -4.56 -35.05 -24.53
CA ASN A 774 -5.18 -34.43 -23.39
C ASN A 774 -4.17 -33.50 -22.71
N ASP A 775 -4.43 -32.17 -22.77
CA ASP A 775 -3.58 -31.13 -22.21
C ASP A 775 -4.10 -30.62 -20.86
N ASP A 776 -5.04 -31.31 -20.19
CA ASP A 776 -5.54 -30.90 -18.90
C ASP A 776 -4.45 -31.08 -17.84
N PRO A 777 -3.97 -29.99 -17.21
CA PRO A 777 -2.96 -30.11 -16.18
C PRO A 777 -3.52 -30.85 -14.96
N ALA A 778 -2.69 -31.65 -14.31
CA ALA A 778 -3.06 -32.29 -13.06
C ALA A 778 -3.24 -31.21 -11.97
N VAL A 779 -4.36 -31.27 -11.24
CA VAL A 779 -4.65 -30.34 -10.15
C VAL A 779 -4.52 -31.08 -8.83
N LEU A 780 -3.46 -30.79 -8.09
CA LEU A 780 -3.27 -31.35 -6.76
C LEU A 780 -3.97 -30.47 -5.73
N THR A 781 -4.78 -31.11 -4.89
CA THR A 781 -5.43 -30.43 -3.76
C THR A 781 -4.72 -30.81 -2.47
N ALA A 782 -4.40 -29.84 -1.65
CA ALA A 782 -3.81 -30.06 -0.34
C ALA A 782 -4.31 -29.02 0.65
N ARG A 783 -4.01 -29.22 1.92
CA ARG A 783 -4.16 -28.20 2.98
C ARG A 783 -3.02 -28.36 3.97
N PHE A 784 -2.66 -27.32 4.65
CA PHE A 784 -1.78 -27.46 5.81
C PHE A 784 -2.45 -28.32 6.88
N ALA A 785 -1.68 -29.17 7.55
CA ALA A 785 -2.24 -30.16 8.49
C ALA A 785 -3.09 -29.52 9.59
N THR A 786 -2.81 -28.27 9.94
CA THR A 786 -3.53 -27.47 10.92
C THR A 786 -4.53 -26.48 10.30
N GLY A 787 -4.58 -26.38 8.97
CA GLY A 787 -5.41 -25.42 8.25
C GLY A 787 -6.74 -25.98 7.76
N SER A 788 -7.69 -25.09 7.49
CA SER A 788 -9.03 -25.42 7.02
C SER A 788 -9.22 -25.21 5.51
N ARG A 789 -8.40 -24.35 4.88
CA ARG A 789 -8.55 -24.02 3.45
C ARG A 789 -7.74 -24.94 2.54
N PRO A 790 -8.36 -25.47 1.48
CA PRO A 790 -7.64 -26.22 0.47
C PRO A 790 -6.81 -25.25 -0.40
N LEU A 791 -5.53 -25.55 -0.57
CA LEU A 791 -4.71 -25.02 -1.64
C LEU A 791 -4.81 -25.93 -2.87
N ARG A 792 -4.76 -25.33 -4.05
CA ARG A 792 -4.76 -26.05 -5.32
C ARG A 792 -3.50 -25.68 -6.08
N ALA A 793 -2.67 -26.64 -6.36
CA ALA A 793 -1.52 -26.51 -7.21
C ALA A 793 -1.78 -27.20 -8.54
N THR A 794 -1.40 -26.58 -9.62
CA THR A 794 -1.51 -27.12 -10.96
C THR A 794 -0.14 -27.61 -11.37
N ALA A 795 -0.01 -28.93 -11.62
CA ALA A 795 1.21 -29.52 -12.18
C ALA A 795 1.10 -29.57 -13.70
N THR A 796 2.22 -29.49 -14.41
CA THR A 796 2.27 -29.70 -15.86
C THR A 796 1.69 -31.09 -16.18
N GLY A 797 0.88 -31.18 -17.21
CA GLY A 797 0.21 -32.43 -17.59
C GLY A 797 1.19 -33.54 -17.94
N LEU A 798 0.69 -34.79 -17.79
CA LEU A 798 1.43 -36.01 -18.12
C LEU A 798 1.68 -36.21 -19.63
N ASP A 799 1.01 -35.42 -20.45
CA ASP A 799 0.96 -35.55 -21.91
C ASP A 799 1.75 -34.47 -22.61
N GLU A 800 2.98 -34.75 -22.91
CA GLU A 800 3.83 -33.83 -23.65
C GLU A 800 4.23 -34.38 -25.01
N ASP A 801 4.36 -33.48 -25.97
CA ASP A 801 4.84 -33.80 -27.30
C ASP A 801 6.30 -34.24 -27.21
N ALA A 802 6.63 -35.37 -27.78
CA ALA A 802 8.00 -35.87 -27.76
C ALA A 802 8.43 -36.44 -29.13
N VAL A 803 9.70 -36.23 -29.46
CA VAL A 803 10.38 -36.99 -30.49
C VAL A 803 11.16 -38.11 -29.80
N PHE A 804 11.04 -39.34 -30.28
CA PHE A 804 11.77 -40.45 -29.68
C PHE A 804 12.69 -41.18 -30.64
N LEU A 805 13.77 -41.69 -30.11
CA LEU A 805 14.72 -42.54 -30.75
C LEU A 805 14.81 -43.87 -30.01
N GLY A 806 14.90 -44.94 -30.74
CA GLY A 806 15.11 -46.27 -30.15
C GLY A 806 16.18 -47.05 -30.89
N LEU A 807 16.96 -47.82 -30.16
CA LEU A 807 17.95 -48.75 -30.69
C LEU A 807 17.82 -50.08 -29.97
N GLY A 808 18.06 -51.17 -30.66
CA GLY A 808 18.06 -52.49 -30.02
C GLY A 808 18.64 -53.57 -30.89
N ALA A 809 18.79 -54.69 -30.28
CA ALA A 809 19.23 -55.91 -30.95
C ALA A 809 18.57 -57.13 -30.34
N THR A 810 18.29 -58.11 -31.16
CA THR A 810 17.85 -59.43 -30.71
C THR A 810 18.81 -60.47 -31.20
N TRP A 811 19.17 -61.40 -30.30
CA TRP A 811 20.06 -62.49 -30.59
C TRP A 811 19.35 -63.83 -30.33
N ARG A 812 19.25 -64.66 -31.37
CA ARG A 812 18.75 -66.03 -31.28
C ARG A 812 19.94 -66.94 -30.96
N ILE A 813 20.06 -67.35 -29.66
CA ILE A 813 21.14 -68.18 -29.22
C ILE A 813 20.93 -69.64 -29.68
N ARG A 814 19.66 -70.08 -29.58
CA ARG A 814 19.19 -71.40 -30.04
C ARG A 814 17.87 -71.20 -30.81
N HIS A 815 17.37 -72.27 -31.44
CA HIS A 815 16.08 -72.27 -32.12
C HIS A 815 14.91 -71.81 -31.23
N ASN A 816 15.01 -72.07 -29.94
CA ASN A 816 14.00 -71.83 -28.90
C ASN A 816 14.41 -70.80 -27.80
N VAL A 817 15.59 -70.23 -27.88
CA VAL A 817 16.07 -69.21 -26.92
C VAL A 817 16.44 -67.92 -27.61
N GLY A 818 15.88 -66.81 -27.18
CA GLY A 818 16.18 -65.45 -27.63
C GLY A 818 16.59 -64.51 -26.49
N LEU A 819 17.52 -63.68 -26.78
CA LEU A 819 17.86 -62.52 -25.97
C LEU A 819 17.55 -61.21 -26.72
N GLY A 820 17.14 -60.16 -26.00
CA GLY A 820 16.89 -58.83 -26.56
C GLY A 820 17.45 -57.77 -25.67
N VAL A 821 17.94 -56.71 -26.30
CA VAL A 821 18.26 -55.46 -25.63
C VAL A 821 17.59 -54.32 -26.41
N ASN A 822 16.96 -53.42 -25.73
CA ASN A 822 16.28 -52.25 -26.28
C ASN A 822 16.62 -51.05 -25.43
N TRP A 823 16.89 -49.93 -26.12
CA TRP A 823 17.04 -48.62 -25.51
C TRP A 823 16.11 -47.67 -26.27
N ARG A 824 15.46 -46.76 -25.53
CA ARG A 824 14.63 -45.69 -26.10
C ARG A 824 14.89 -44.42 -25.31
N ALA A 825 15.03 -43.28 -26.00
CA ALA A 825 15.04 -41.95 -25.44
C ALA A 825 13.89 -41.14 -26.03
N ASP A 826 13.07 -40.55 -25.21
CA ASP A 826 12.00 -39.64 -25.57
C ASP A 826 12.46 -38.22 -25.19
N PHE A 827 12.51 -37.32 -26.16
CA PHE A 827 12.87 -35.90 -26.02
C PHE A 827 11.60 -35.09 -26.09
N ARG A 828 11.22 -34.48 -24.98
CA ARG A 828 9.95 -33.76 -24.82
C ARG A 828 10.07 -32.28 -25.16
N SER A 829 8.94 -31.60 -25.31
CA SER A 829 8.87 -30.22 -25.77
C SER A 829 9.42 -29.21 -24.75
N ASP A 830 9.46 -29.57 -23.49
CA ASP A 830 9.90 -28.75 -22.33
C ASP A 830 11.31 -29.12 -21.81
N ALA A 831 12.14 -29.72 -22.64
CA ALA A 831 13.51 -30.16 -22.37
C ALA A 831 13.64 -31.38 -21.46
N ASP A 832 12.54 -32.06 -21.09
CA ASP A 832 12.60 -33.30 -20.33
C ASP A 832 13.07 -34.43 -21.22
N MET A 833 13.82 -35.35 -20.63
CA MET A 833 14.29 -36.54 -21.30
C MET A 833 13.91 -37.80 -20.54
N GLU A 834 13.19 -38.70 -21.18
CA GLU A 834 12.92 -40.05 -20.66
C GLU A 834 13.87 -41.06 -21.31
N ASN A 835 14.57 -41.86 -20.52
CA ASN A 835 15.37 -42.97 -20.97
C ASN A 835 14.75 -44.29 -20.51
N THR A 836 14.63 -45.23 -21.40
CA THR A 836 14.18 -46.61 -21.08
C THR A 836 15.18 -47.60 -21.60
N LEU A 837 15.63 -48.55 -20.76
CA LEU A 837 16.51 -49.63 -21.14
C LEU A 837 15.86 -50.95 -20.76
N GLY A 838 15.72 -51.87 -21.72
CA GLY A 838 15.15 -53.16 -21.52
C GLY A 838 16.08 -54.30 -21.94
N LEU A 839 16.18 -55.31 -21.09
CA LEU A 839 16.79 -56.62 -21.40
C LEU A 839 15.74 -57.69 -21.33
N SER A 840 15.65 -58.54 -22.33
CA SER A 840 14.63 -59.58 -22.37
C SER A 840 15.22 -60.95 -22.77
N THR A 841 14.64 -61.98 -22.24
CA THR A 841 14.91 -63.37 -22.68
C THR A 841 13.59 -64.08 -22.97
N SER A 842 13.58 -64.91 -23.94
CA SER A 842 12.39 -65.74 -24.22
C SER A 842 12.78 -67.17 -24.48
N ILE A 843 11.98 -68.11 -24.02
CA ILE A 843 12.19 -69.57 -24.16
C ILE A 843 10.88 -70.19 -24.62
N GLN A 844 10.99 -70.99 -25.70
CA GLN A 844 9.86 -71.83 -26.18
C GLN A 844 10.18 -73.33 -25.92
N PHE A 845 9.30 -74.00 -25.27
CA PHE A 845 9.46 -75.41 -24.93
C PHE A 845 8.82 -76.34 -25.98
#